data_e877f0e0b15572ca1e7a83eecfe619d0
#
_entry.id   e877f0e0b15572ca1e7a83eecfe619d0
#
_cell.length_a   1.000
_cell.length_b   1.000
_cell.length_c   1.000
_cell.angle_alpha   90.00
_cell.angle_beta   90.00
_cell.angle_gamma   90.00
#
_symmetry.space_group_name_H-M   'P 1'
#
loop_
_entity.id
_entity.type
_entity.pdbx_description
1 polymer ?
#
loop_
_entity_poly.entity_id
_entity_poly.type
_entity_poly.pdbx_seq_one_letter_code
_entity_poly.pdbx_strand_id
1 'polypeptide(L)'
;MKKKIILLLIAIAMTASISTQAAEAQKREMRAAWIATVYRIDWPTSVNNASAQKAELDAYLDKFQAQHFNAVFLQVRTMCDAFYKSSYEPWSSYLTGTRGKDPGYDPLAYAVEQCHARGIQCHAWINPYRWSTGSNWNTAQDQALQQSGMLLAYNNGSNTYTILNPGLPATRERIVNVIREIITNYDVDGIIFDDYFYPEGIPTNSNADDYDLWNDSGVDMTFADWRRNNVNMMVADVYNMIQEVKPEVRFGISPAGVAGTRSTSASQHGVTPCPTGSDWQYNGIFSDPLAWLEQGTIDYISPQLYWKTTHSTNPFGPLTQWWSYIAKHFGRHHYASHSISFLASQSNTASDWAEVAQQVGYSRQYTEDNAPGAVMYSARNVSGPGASGLGNYLLEGVFQHPAIIPAVTWKQSPGFSAPTGLARDGNALVWDTQDGTLVKYSVYAVPSGLTMDDVASPVYGGIRSDYLLGVTYRPTYTLPDGYLSDCWYAVCVIDGYGNESEPACIQAPDTPVDPYQPTPVTYSIVKVWEISDVSFLPVADTRQGFGMNGKFYVNDKATETIYEIGPDGPTGTTYEGGRNVGFSRDQAGNLVVSDAVFPNAWAGNPVIKVINPITGDVVTHTLPADVVNFGRSDNMGFARGNLLYEGELYLVGAGSGTTISRIAISGGEVDEAGSYLANCDGVNPNSGAVLNYYTDASGEPAVLYVNRSSAVVKMRYDGDDFVGTTVSLPGKGNCNGAFPFVWNGTDYLLYPTVNNYRDGFAVAEPNAAEPIVDVPQTATTDANTYQADWLNAEVIDSRHVAIYQYYPGGHLTLWRLTKQGGILRGDVNEDGAINISDVTALIDYLLSGSTDGINLDNTDCNADSAINISDVTALIDFLLSGSWPE
;
A
#
# COMPACT_ATOMS: atom_id res chain seq x y z
N MET A 1 -69.47 -20.97 8.95
CA MET A 1 -68.64 -20.19 8.05
C MET A 1 -67.66 -19.26 8.81
N LYS A 2 -68.10 -18.41 9.76
CA LYS A 2 -67.19 -17.48 10.48
C LYS A 2 -66.03 -18.14 11.24
N LYS A 3 -66.21 -19.31 11.88
CA LYS A 3 -65.10 -20.03 12.56
C LYS A 3 -64.07 -20.68 11.60
N LYS A 4 -64.44 -21.07 10.37
CA LYS A 4 -63.51 -21.57 9.38
C LYS A 4 -62.69 -20.44 8.72
N ILE A 5 -63.24 -19.24 8.60
CA ILE A 5 -62.54 -18.05 8.09
C ILE A 5 -61.50 -17.55 9.12
N ILE A 6 -61.85 -17.58 10.43
CA ILE A 6 -60.89 -17.21 11.49
C ILE A 6 -59.75 -18.22 11.59
N LEU A 7 -60.01 -19.52 11.46
CA LEU A 7 -58.92 -20.53 11.43
C LEU A 7 -58.04 -20.44 10.16
N LEU A 8 -58.63 -20.03 9.03
CA LEU A 8 -57.85 -19.80 7.80
C LEU A 8 -57.00 -18.54 7.89
N LEU A 9 -57.51 -17.47 8.53
CA LEU A 9 -56.74 -16.23 8.79
C LEU A 9 -55.63 -16.44 9.83
N ILE A 10 -55.85 -17.28 10.84
CA ILE A 10 -54.81 -17.67 11.82
C ILE A 10 -53.75 -18.58 11.15
N ALA A 11 -54.16 -19.49 10.29
CA ALA A 11 -53.20 -20.30 9.51
C ALA A 11 -52.41 -19.47 8.50
N ILE A 12 -53.00 -18.46 7.87
CA ILE A 12 -52.27 -17.50 6.99
C ILE A 12 -51.40 -16.57 7.80
N ALA A 13 -51.81 -16.18 9.04
CA ALA A 13 -50.97 -15.38 9.94
C ALA A 13 -49.80 -16.19 10.53
N MET A 14 -49.96 -17.51 10.74
CA MET A 14 -48.87 -18.41 11.17
C MET A 14 -47.90 -18.81 10.04
N THR A 15 -48.33 -18.73 8.77
CA THR A 15 -47.43 -18.92 7.63
C THR A 15 -46.73 -17.64 7.17
N ALA A 16 -47.15 -16.48 7.67
CA ALA A 16 -46.48 -15.19 7.38
C ALA A 16 -45.43 -14.79 8.40
N SER A 17 -45.08 -15.66 9.36
CA SER A 17 -43.98 -15.50 10.30
C SER A 17 -42.83 -16.46 10.02
N ILE A 18 -42.67 -16.90 8.77
CA ILE A 18 -41.35 -17.27 8.30
C ILE A 18 -40.65 -15.92 8.06
N SER A 19 -39.88 -15.46 9.04
CA SER A 19 -38.86 -14.48 8.78
C SER A 19 -38.07 -14.98 7.59
N THR A 20 -38.26 -14.40 6.41
CA THR A 20 -37.28 -14.53 5.34
C THR A 20 -36.02 -13.89 5.93
N GLN A 21 -35.21 -14.74 6.57
CA GLN A 21 -33.84 -14.35 6.90
C GLN A 21 -33.26 -13.90 5.57
N ALA A 22 -32.89 -12.63 5.48
CA ALA A 22 -32.25 -12.11 4.25
C ALA A 22 -31.13 -13.07 3.89
N ALA A 23 -31.01 -13.41 2.61
CA ALA A 23 -29.95 -14.31 2.16
C ALA A 23 -28.62 -13.74 2.62
N GLU A 24 -27.78 -14.59 3.19
CA GLU A 24 -26.44 -14.18 3.66
C GLU A 24 -25.67 -13.50 2.52
N ALA A 25 -24.98 -12.39 2.83
CA ALA A 25 -24.12 -11.72 1.88
C ALA A 25 -22.96 -12.63 1.45
N GLN A 26 -22.51 -12.47 0.19
CA GLN A 26 -21.44 -13.31 -0.39
C GLN A 26 -20.14 -13.12 0.37
N LYS A 27 -19.74 -14.09 1.20
CA LYS A 27 -18.52 -13.99 2.04
C LYS A 27 -17.24 -14.30 1.25
N ARG A 28 -17.27 -15.30 0.38
CA ARG A 28 -16.11 -15.78 -0.39
C ARG A 28 -16.32 -15.45 -1.86
N GLU A 29 -15.57 -14.45 -2.37
CA GLU A 29 -15.64 -14.02 -3.76
C GLU A 29 -14.36 -13.32 -4.19
N MET A 30 -13.79 -13.71 -5.33
CA MET A 30 -12.73 -12.95 -5.99
C MET A 30 -13.35 -11.74 -6.68
N ARG A 31 -12.96 -10.53 -6.32
CA ARG A 31 -13.37 -9.26 -6.97
C ARG A 31 -12.13 -8.55 -7.46
N ALA A 32 -11.74 -8.86 -8.71
CA ALA A 32 -10.49 -8.38 -9.24
C ALA A 32 -10.66 -7.41 -10.41
N ALA A 33 -9.65 -6.58 -10.65
CA ALA A 33 -9.54 -5.76 -11.85
C ALA A 33 -8.18 -5.99 -12.52
N TRP A 34 -8.18 -6.10 -13.87
CA TRP A 34 -6.96 -6.11 -14.66
C TRP A 34 -6.40 -4.69 -14.79
N ILE A 35 -5.10 -4.52 -14.54
CA ILE A 35 -4.35 -3.29 -14.80
C ILE A 35 -3.37 -3.59 -15.94
N ALA A 36 -3.75 -3.25 -17.17
CA ALA A 36 -2.96 -3.50 -18.36
C ALA A 36 -1.90 -2.41 -18.56
N THR A 37 -0.64 -2.83 -18.59
CA THR A 37 0.50 -1.92 -18.82
C THR A 37 0.95 -1.89 -20.28
N VAL A 38 0.67 -2.94 -21.03
CA VAL A 38 0.95 -2.98 -22.48
C VAL A 38 0.26 -1.79 -23.19
N TYR A 39 1.01 -1.09 -24.02
CA TYR A 39 0.55 0.15 -24.68
C TYR A 39 0.01 1.22 -23.72
N ARG A 40 0.27 1.10 -22.42
CA ARG A 40 -0.24 1.98 -21.36
C ARG A 40 -1.78 2.10 -21.39
N ILE A 41 -2.44 0.93 -21.57
CA ILE A 41 -3.90 0.87 -21.65
C ILE A 41 -4.53 1.43 -20.37
N ASP A 42 -4.09 0.96 -19.20
CA ASP A 42 -4.57 1.44 -17.90
C ASP A 42 -3.50 2.25 -17.16
N TRP A 43 -2.27 1.71 -17.05
CA TRP A 43 -1.17 2.26 -16.27
C TRP A 43 0.19 1.85 -16.85
N PRO A 44 1.25 2.68 -16.71
CA PRO A 44 1.20 4.09 -16.36
C PRO A 44 0.80 4.95 -17.58
N THR A 45 0.05 6.04 -17.36
CA THR A 45 -0.21 7.02 -18.41
C THR A 45 0.94 8.01 -18.56
N SER A 46 1.58 8.35 -17.44
CA SER A 46 2.79 9.18 -17.38
C SER A 46 4.03 8.40 -17.77
N VAL A 47 4.91 9.05 -18.54
CA VAL A 47 6.16 8.44 -19.02
C VAL A 47 7.35 9.12 -18.39
N ASN A 48 8.31 8.33 -17.85
CA ASN A 48 9.53 8.82 -17.22
C ASN A 48 9.27 9.82 -16.07
N ASN A 49 8.25 9.53 -15.28
CA ASN A 49 7.85 10.31 -14.11
C ASN A 49 7.36 9.35 -13.00
N ALA A 50 8.26 8.92 -12.13
CA ALA A 50 7.99 7.96 -11.07
C ALA A 50 6.89 8.45 -10.10
N SER A 51 6.92 9.71 -9.69
CA SER A 51 5.94 10.26 -8.77
C SER A 51 4.51 10.25 -9.37
N ALA A 52 4.36 10.67 -10.64
CA ALA A 52 3.07 10.62 -11.30
C ALA A 52 2.58 9.17 -11.50
N GLN A 53 3.47 8.24 -11.85
CA GLN A 53 3.12 6.82 -12.00
C GLN A 53 2.62 6.22 -10.69
N LYS A 54 3.28 6.53 -9.57
CA LYS A 54 2.85 6.12 -8.23
C LYS A 54 1.45 6.68 -7.89
N ALA A 55 1.27 8.00 -8.04
CA ALA A 55 -0.02 8.65 -7.78
C ALA A 55 -1.17 8.11 -8.66
N GLU A 56 -0.89 7.77 -9.93
CA GLU A 56 -1.88 7.13 -10.82
C GLU A 56 -2.30 5.75 -10.30
N LEU A 57 -1.37 4.94 -9.80
CA LEU A 57 -1.65 3.63 -9.24
C LEU A 57 -2.43 3.74 -7.93
N ASP A 58 -2.00 4.62 -7.03
CA ASP A 58 -2.71 4.89 -5.77
C ASP A 58 -4.16 5.28 -6.01
N ALA A 59 -4.41 6.18 -6.97
CA ALA A 59 -5.76 6.60 -7.32
C ALA A 59 -6.67 5.46 -7.83
N TYR A 60 -6.12 4.41 -8.45
CA TYR A 60 -6.87 3.19 -8.76
C TYR A 60 -7.14 2.37 -7.49
N LEU A 61 -6.11 2.15 -6.68
CA LEU A 61 -6.19 1.28 -5.51
C LEU A 61 -7.11 1.84 -4.43
N ASP A 62 -7.09 3.17 -4.19
CA ASP A 62 -8.01 3.85 -3.27
C ASP A 62 -9.48 3.63 -3.67
N LYS A 63 -9.78 3.80 -4.97
CA LYS A 63 -11.14 3.53 -5.48
C LYS A 63 -11.51 2.06 -5.39
N PHE A 64 -10.59 1.14 -5.68
CA PHE A 64 -10.85 -0.29 -5.58
C PHE A 64 -11.12 -0.70 -4.15
N GLN A 65 -10.37 -0.18 -3.18
CA GLN A 65 -10.64 -0.41 -1.75
C GLN A 65 -12.05 0.08 -1.39
N ALA A 66 -12.36 1.34 -1.70
CA ALA A 66 -13.67 1.94 -1.42
C ALA A 66 -14.85 1.23 -2.14
N GLN A 67 -14.59 0.53 -3.23
CA GLN A 67 -15.59 -0.21 -4.02
C GLN A 67 -15.58 -1.72 -3.74
N HIS A 68 -14.95 -2.16 -2.66
CA HIS A 68 -14.86 -3.54 -2.19
C HIS A 68 -14.25 -4.52 -3.20
N PHE A 69 -13.34 -4.06 -4.06
CA PHE A 69 -12.44 -4.94 -4.80
C PHE A 69 -11.36 -5.47 -3.85
N ASN A 70 -11.00 -6.74 -4.00
CA ASN A 70 -10.06 -7.43 -3.11
C ASN A 70 -8.83 -8.00 -3.81
N ALA A 71 -8.71 -7.80 -5.13
CA ALA A 71 -7.52 -8.17 -5.89
C ALA A 71 -7.30 -7.26 -7.11
N VAL A 72 -6.04 -7.15 -7.55
CA VAL A 72 -5.66 -6.62 -8.86
C VAL A 72 -4.77 -7.60 -9.60
N PHE A 73 -4.94 -7.68 -10.92
CA PHE A 73 -4.08 -8.42 -11.83
C PHE A 73 -3.23 -7.42 -12.60
N LEU A 74 -2.05 -7.12 -12.06
CA LEU A 74 -1.14 -6.11 -12.59
C LEU A 74 -0.20 -6.70 -13.63
N GLN A 75 -0.24 -6.20 -14.88
CA GLN A 75 0.65 -6.68 -15.94
C GLN A 75 2.08 -6.22 -15.69
N VAL A 76 2.96 -7.15 -15.35
CA VAL A 76 4.37 -6.87 -15.01
C VAL A 76 5.36 -7.35 -16.05
N ARG A 77 4.91 -8.17 -17.02
CA ARG A 77 5.71 -8.64 -18.15
C ARG A 77 4.86 -8.70 -19.41
N THR A 78 5.12 -7.78 -20.34
CA THR A 78 4.31 -7.61 -21.56
C THR A 78 4.92 -8.28 -22.78
N MET A 79 6.23 -8.12 -22.99
CA MET A 79 6.99 -8.56 -24.17
C MET A 79 8.43 -8.92 -23.81
N CYS A 80 8.67 -9.93 -22.94
CA CYS A 80 9.97 -10.23 -22.37
C CYS A 80 10.64 -8.95 -21.83
N ASP A 81 9.90 -8.17 -21.09
CA ASP A 81 10.30 -6.95 -20.43
C ASP A 81 9.75 -6.95 -19.00
N ALA A 82 10.23 -6.07 -18.14
CA ALA A 82 9.87 -6.09 -16.73
C ALA A 82 9.37 -4.73 -16.23
N PHE A 83 8.36 -4.77 -15.35
CA PHE A 83 7.92 -3.70 -14.45
C PHE A 83 8.45 -3.93 -13.02
N TYR A 84 9.59 -4.58 -12.92
CA TYR A 84 10.29 -4.91 -11.67
C TYR A 84 11.77 -5.05 -11.94
N LYS A 85 12.60 -5.01 -10.90
CA LYS A 85 14.05 -5.22 -11.05
C LYS A 85 14.31 -6.68 -11.37
N SER A 86 14.69 -6.96 -12.64
CA SER A 86 14.93 -8.31 -13.13
C SER A 86 16.36 -8.51 -13.60
N SER A 87 16.92 -9.70 -13.32
CA SER A 87 18.18 -10.17 -13.90
C SER A 87 18.03 -10.80 -15.30
N TYR A 88 16.80 -11.12 -15.68
CA TYR A 88 16.49 -11.77 -16.95
C TYR A 88 15.98 -10.81 -18.02
N GLU A 89 15.12 -9.86 -17.63
CA GLU A 89 14.36 -9.02 -18.55
C GLU A 89 14.78 -7.55 -18.45
N PRO A 90 14.84 -6.81 -19.57
CA PRO A 90 15.09 -5.37 -19.53
C PRO A 90 13.86 -4.62 -19.00
N TRP A 91 14.05 -3.46 -18.39
CA TRP A 91 12.96 -2.54 -18.04
C TRP A 91 12.04 -2.27 -19.23
N SER A 92 10.74 -2.26 -18.99
CA SER A 92 9.76 -1.99 -20.03
C SER A 92 9.84 -0.55 -20.55
N SER A 93 9.75 -0.41 -21.88
CA SER A 93 9.66 0.93 -22.51
C SER A 93 8.41 1.71 -22.11
N TYR A 94 7.41 1.06 -21.58
CA TYR A 94 6.17 1.73 -21.15
C TYR A 94 6.37 2.60 -19.89
N LEU A 95 7.41 2.32 -19.10
CA LEU A 95 7.76 3.11 -17.92
C LEU A 95 8.46 4.43 -18.28
N THR A 96 9.45 4.39 -19.14
CA THR A 96 10.35 5.51 -19.39
C THR A 96 10.34 6.03 -20.85
N GLY A 97 9.60 5.37 -21.75
CA GLY A 97 9.67 5.58 -23.19
C GLY A 97 10.84 4.87 -23.86
N THR A 98 11.79 4.28 -23.11
CA THR A 98 12.96 3.60 -23.62
C THR A 98 13.12 2.24 -22.96
N ARG A 99 13.16 1.15 -23.76
CA ARG A 99 13.39 -0.21 -23.25
C ARG A 99 14.77 -0.34 -22.63
N GLY A 100 14.86 -0.93 -21.44
CA GLY A 100 16.08 -1.11 -20.67
C GLY A 100 16.49 0.10 -19.83
N LYS A 101 15.80 1.25 -19.94
CA LYS A 101 16.06 2.40 -19.08
C LYS A 101 15.35 2.21 -17.73
N ASP A 102 16.11 2.30 -16.65
CA ASP A 102 15.62 2.26 -15.27
C ASP A 102 14.62 3.40 -15.01
N PRO A 103 13.43 3.13 -14.46
CA PRO A 103 12.43 4.14 -14.12
C PRO A 103 12.73 4.91 -12.82
N GLY A 104 13.79 4.56 -12.09
CA GLY A 104 14.18 5.16 -10.82
C GLY A 104 13.36 4.68 -9.61
N TYR A 105 12.58 3.61 -9.77
CA TYR A 105 11.89 2.92 -8.68
C TYR A 105 11.50 1.51 -9.12
N ASP A 106 11.10 0.65 -8.19
CA ASP A 106 10.58 -0.68 -8.51
C ASP A 106 9.04 -0.66 -8.55
N PRO A 107 8.41 -0.69 -9.75
CA PRO A 107 6.96 -0.61 -9.88
C PRO A 107 6.20 -1.76 -9.21
N LEU A 108 6.74 -2.99 -9.26
CA LEU A 108 6.09 -4.15 -8.64
C LEU A 108 6.19 -4.12 -7.13
N ALA A 109 7.37 -3.78 -6.58
CA ALA A 109 7.53 -3.63 -5.14
C ALA A 109 6.55 -2.58 -4.58
N TYR A 110 6.47 -1.42 -5.25
CA TYR A 110 5.52 -0.38 -4.88
C TYR A 110 4.07 -0.85 -4.97
N ALA A 111 3.70 -1.54 -6.05
CA ALA A 111 2.33 -2.03 -6.23
C ALA A 111 1.92 -3.05 -5.15
N VAL A 112 2.79 -4.00 -4.81
CA VAL A 112 2.54 -4.99 -3.75
C VAL A 112 2.33 -4.30 -2.41
N GLU A 113 3.23 -3.38 -2.04
CA GLU A 113 3.13 -2.60 -0.80
C GLU A 113 1.80 -1.84 -0.71
N GLN A 114 1.44 -1.11 -1.78
CA GLN A 114 0.23 -0.29 -1.80
C GLN A 114 -1.07 -1.12 -1.86
N CYS A 115 -1.04 -2.28 -2.51
CA CYS A 115 -2.15 -3.24 -2.49
C CYS A 115 -2.36 -3.79 -1.07
N HIS A 116 -1.30 -4.29 -0.44
CA HIS A 116 -1.36 -4.87 0.90
C HIS A 116 -1.76 -3.83 1.96
N ALA A 117 -1.28 -2.58 1.83
CA ALA A 117 -1.71 -1.48 2.71
C ALA A 117 -3.23 -1.24 2.69
N ARG A 118 -3.93 -1.63 1.61
CA ARG A 118 -5.38 -1.49 1.41
C ARG A 118 -6.16 -2.80 1.53
N GLY A 119 -5.52 -3.89 1.94
CA GLY A 119 -6.14 -5.22 2.04
C GLY A 119 -6.44 -5.88 0.70
N ILE A 120 -5.80 -5.45 -0.38
CA ILE A 120 -5.99 -5.92 -1.76
C ILE A 120 -4.86 -6.90 -2.11
N GLN A 121 -5.19 -8.06 -2.71
CA GLN A 121 -4.19 -8.98 -3.26
C GLN A 121 -3.59 -8.42 -4.56
N CYS A 122 -2.27 -8.60 -4.74
CA CYS A 122 -1.56 -8.25 -5.95
C CYS A 122 -1.12 -9.51 -6.71
N HIS A 123 -1.76 -9.80 -7.85
CA HIS A 123 -1.36 -10.89 -8.73
C HIS A 123 -0.51 -10.34 -9.89
N ALA A 124 0.67 -10.89 -10.09
CA ALA A 124 1.54 -10.51 -11.21
C ALA A 124 1.03 -11.15 -12.51
N TRP A 125 0.55 -10.32 -13.44
CA TRP A 125 0.12 -10.76 -14.76
C TRP A 125 1.32 -10.80 -15.72
N ILE A 126 1.52 -11.94 -16.36
CA ILE A 126 2.64 -12.26 -17.22
C ILE A 126 2.14 -12.77 -18.57
N ASN A 127 2.64 -12.18 -19.65
CA ASN A 127 2.62 -12.84 -20.95
C ASN A 127 3.85 -13.76 -21.04
N PRO A 128 3.69 -15.09 -21.15
CA PRO A 128 4.83 -16.00 -21.01
C PRO A 128 5.79 -15.99 -22.20
N TYR A 129 5.30 -15.79 -23.42
CA TYR A 129 6.11 -16.03 -24.63
C TYR A 129 6.40 -14.81 -25.49
N ARG A 130 5.53 -13.79 -25.52
CA ARG A 130 5.66 -12.67 -26.46
C ARG A 130 6.93 -11.88 -26.22
N TRP A 131 7.73 -11.71 -27.28
CA TRP A 131 8.91 -10.85 -27.28
C TRP A 131 8.69 -9.57 -28.09
N SER A 132 8.07 -9.66 -29.27
CA SER A 132 7.83 -8.50 -30.15
C SER A 132 6.61 -8.69 -31.04
N THR A 133 5.97 -7.56 -31.37
CA THR A 133 4.91 -7.46 -32.39
C THR A 133 5.36 -6.56 -33.56
N GLY A 134 6.64 -6.67 -33.98
CA GLY A 134 7.25 -5.93 -35.10
C GLY A 134 8.33 -4.93 -34.67
N SER A 135 8.60 -4.78 -33.37
CA SER A 135 9.70 -3.93 -32.88
C SER A 135 11.03 -4.67 -32.90
N ASN A 136 12.09 -3.98 -33.25
CA ASN A 136 13.48 -4.50 -33.14
C ASN A 136 14.05 -4.01 -31.80
N TRP A 137 14.03 -4.89 -30.80
CA TRP A 137 14.63 -4.67 -29.50
C TRP A 137 16.13 -4.91 -29.52
N ASN A 138 16.94 -4.14 -28.81
CA ASN A 138 18.41 -4.24 -28.87
C ASN A 138 19.12 -3.97 -27.54
N THR A 139 18.45 -4.10 -26.40
CA THR A 139 19.15 -4.11 -25.10
C THR A 139 20.13 -5.29 -25.04
N ALA A 140 21.01 -5.33 -24.03
CA ALA A 140 21.91 -6.47 -23.86
C ALA A 140 21.16 -7.80 -23.69
N GLN A 141 20.04 -7.78 -22.93
CA GLN A 141 19.17 -8.95 -22.75
C GLN A 141 18.48 -9.36 -24.07
N ASP A 142 18.00 -8.38 -24.87
CA ASP A 142 17.38 -8.66 -26.18
C ASP A 142 18.41 -9.29 -27.15
N GLN A 143 19.62 -8.76 -27.17
CA GLN A 143 20.72 -9.33 -27.99
C GLN A 143 21.08 -10.75 -27.56
N ALA A 144 21.13 -11.01 -26.26
CA ALA A 144 21.35 -12.35 -25.72
C ALA A 144 20.24 -13.33 -26.16
N LEU A 145 18.97 -12.90 -26.12
CA LEU A 145 17.85 -13.70 -26.61
C LEU A 145 17.93 -13.97 -28.13
N GLN A 146 18.24 -12.96 -28.93
CA GLN A 146 18.43 -13.12 -30.38
C GLN A 146 19.55 -14.11 -30.71
N GLN A 147 20.65 -14.10 -29.93
CA GLN A 147 21.79 -15.00 -30.11
C GLN A 147 21.54 -16.41 -29.57
N SER A 148 20.57 -16.59 -28.65
CA SER A 148 20.34 -17.87 -27.98
C SER A 148 19.64 -18.92 -28.83
N GLY A 149 19.02 -18.54 -29.96
CA GLY A 149 18.18 -19.42 -30.75
C GLY A 149 16.79 -19.71 -30.13
N MET A 150 16.42 -19.04 -29.03
CA MET A 150 15.12 -19.26 -28.38
C MET A 150 13.95 -18.55 -29.06
N LEU A 151 14.17 -17.72 -30.06
CA LEU A 151 13.12 -16.94 -30.69
C LEU A 151 12.51 -17.69 -31.89
N LEU A 152 11.19 -17.65 -31.95
CA LEU A 152 10.34 -18.15 -33.03
C LEU A 152 9.62 -16.97 -33.67
N ALA A 153 9.87 -16.71 -34.95
CA ALA A 153 9.26 -15.62 -35.69
C ALA A 153 8.13 -16.12 -36.58
N TYR A 154 7.06 -15.32 -36.68
CA TYR A 154 5.97 -15.57 -37.57
C TYR A 154 5.46 -14.27 -38.21
N ASN A 155 5.26 -14.30 -39.54
CA ASN A 155 4.70 -13.18 -40.27
C ASN A 155 3.32 -13.59 -40.86
N ASN A 156 2.27 -12.88 -40.47
CA ASN A 156 0.91 -13.12 -40.94
C ASN A 156 0.54 -12.25 -42.18
N GLY A 157 1.53 -11.67 -42.85
CA GLY A 157 1.34 -10.78 -44.00
C GLY A 157 1.15 -9.31 -43.64
N SER A 158 0.73 -9.01 -42.42
CA SER A 158 0.54 -7.65 -41.90
C SER A 158 1.55 -7.29 -40.79
N ASN A 159 1.83 -8.25 -39.93
CA ASN A 159 2.71 -8.06 -38.77
C ASN A 159 3.68 -9.24 -38.62
N THR A 160 4.87 -8.98 -38.12
CA THR A 160 5.80 -9.99 -37.64
C THR A 160 5.67 -10.15 -36.15
N TYR A 161 5.26 -11.32 -35.70
CA TYR A 161 5.25 -11.69 -34.29
C TYR A 161 6.50 -12.49 -33.98
N THR A 162 7.16 -12.19 -32.86
CA THR A 162 8.26 -12.98 -32.36
C THR A 162 7.97 -13.37 -30.92
N ILE A 163 8.07 -14.67 -30.65
CA ILE A 163 7.85 -15.26 -29.33
C ILE A 163 9.06 -16.07 -28.90
N LEU A 164 9.15 -16.38 -27.62
CA LEU A 164 10.01 -17.46 -27.15
C LEU A 164 9.45 -18.78 -27.69
N ASN A 165 10.29 -19.63 -28.28
CA ASN A 165 9.87 -20.89 -28.89
C ASN A 165 9.44 -21.92 -27.83
N PRO A 166 8.13 -22.25 -27.69
CA PRO A 166 7.64 -23.17 -26.66
C PRO A 166 8.21 -24.59 -26.79
N GLY A 167 8.66 -24.98 -27.98
CA GLY A 167 9.24 -26.30 -28.26
C GLY A 167 10.62 -26.53 -27.63
N LEU A 168 11.27 -25.49 -27.11
CA LEU A 168 12.62 -25.58 -26.53
C LEU A 168 12.58 -25.72 -25.01
N PRO A 169 13.25 -26.75 -24.43
CA PRO A 169 13.42 -26.85 -22.96
C PRO A 169 14.00 -25.60 -22.32
N ALA A 170 14.98 -24.94 -22.94
CA ALA A 170 15.59 -23.72 -22.46
C ALA A 170 14.59 -22.56 -22.35
N THR A 171 13.58 -22.51 -23.21
CA THR A 171 12.49 -21.52 -23.10
C THR A 171 11.64 -21.76 -21.85
N ARG A 172 11.28 -23.02 -21.56
CA ARG A 172 10.53 -23.37 -20.35
C ARG A 172 11.33 -23.02 -19.10
N GLU A 173 12.60 -23.42 -19.06
CA GLU A 173 13.51 -23.09 -17.96
C GLU A 173 13.60 -21.57 -17.71
N ARG A 174 13.72 -20.78 -18.79
CA ARG A 174 13.73 -19.32 -18.69
C ARG A 174 12.45 -18.77 -18.07
N ILE A 175 11.28 -19.23 -18.52
CA ILE A 175 10.00 -18.78 -17.99
C ILE A 175 9.86 -19.14 -16.51
N VAL A 176 10.24 -20.37 -16.13
CA VAL A 176 10.26 -20.82 -14.74
C VAL A 176 11.17 -19.92 -13.88
N ASN A 177 12.37 -19.59 -14.38
CA ASN A 177 13.33 -18.76 -13.65
C ASN A 177 12.86 -17.30 -13.52
N VAL A 178 12.22 -16.73 -14.53
CA VAL A 178 11.59 -15.40 -14.46
C VAL A 178 10.51 -15.35 -13.36
N ILE A 179 9.66 -16.38 -13.28
CA ILE A 179 8.59 -16.43 -12.26
C ILE A 179 9.18 -16.72 -10.89
N ARG A 180 10.19 -17.59 -10.79
CA ARG A 180 10.94 -17.84 -9.55
C ARG A 180 11.53 -16.52 -9.00
N GLU A 181 12.14 -15.71 -9.88
CA GLU A 181 12.67 -14.38 -9.52
C GLU A 181 11.57 -13.51 -8.91
N ILE A 182 10.38 -13.46 -9.52
CA ILE A 182 9.26 -12.65 -9.01
C ILE A 182 8.82 -13.13 -7.62
N ILE A 183 8.46 -14.40 -7.46
CA ILE A 183 7.90 -14.90 -6.20
C ILE A 183 8.91 -14.97 -5.06
N THR A 184 10.21 -14.98 -5.39
CA THR A 184 11.28 -14.96 -4.37
C THR A 184 11.54 -13.55 -3.86
N ASN A 185 11.45 -12.53 -4.73
CA ASN A 185 11.83 -11.16 -4.40
C ASN A 185 10.62 -10.28 -4.02
N TYR A 186 9.39 -10.71 -4.32
CA TYR A 186 8.19 -9.93 -4.08
C TYR A 186 7.09 -10.77 -3.43
N ASP A 187 6.36 -10.17 -2.51
CA ASP A 187 5.23 -10.82 -1.82
C ASP A 187 3.94 -10.73 -2.66
N VAL A 188 4.02 -11.14 -3.94
CA VAL A 188 2.83 -11.25 -4.77
C VAL A 188 1.93 -12.38 -4.27
N ASP A 189 0.60 -12.16 -4.26
CA ASP A 189 -0.38 -13.16 -3.84
C ASP A 189 -0.66 -14.22 -4.92
N GLY A 190 -0.32 -13.91 -6.17
CA GLY A 190 -0.50 -14.83 -7.28
C GLY A 190 0.28 -14.46 -8.54
N ILE A 191 0.36 -15.45 -9.40
CA ILE A 191 0.82 -15.31 -10.80
C ILE A 191 -0.38 -15.62 -11.70
N ILE A 192 -0.58 -14.83 -12.75
CA ILE A 192 -1.60 -15.11 -13.75
C ILE A 192 -1.04 -14.93 -15.17
N PHE A 193 -1.35 -15.89 -16.05
CA PHE A 193 -1.07 -15.78 -17.47
C PHE A 193 -2.33 -15.34 -18.24
N ASP A 194 -2.12 -14.65 -19.36
CA ASP A 194 -3.16 -14.38 -20.37
C ASP A 194 -3.28 -15.53 -21.38
N ASP A 195 -3.94 -15.30 -22.53
CA ASP A 195 -4.17 -16.29 -23.59
C ASP A 195 -3.12 -16.25 -24.72
N TYR A 196 -2.04 -15.49 -24.57
CA TYR A 196 -1.02 -15.35 -25.61
C TYR A 196 0.07 -16.43 -25.53
N PHE A 197 -0.26 -17.64 -26.06
CA PHE A 197 0.70 -18.75 -26.22
C PHE A 197 1.32 -18.75 -27.61
N TYR A 198 0.94 -19.65 -28.51
CA TYR A 198 1.28 -19.53 -29.91
C TYR A 198 0.44 -18.44 -30.59
N PRO A 199 0.99 -17.66 -31.55
CA PRO A 199 0.20 -16.67 -32.27
C PRO A 199 -0.79 -17.31 -33.22
N GLU A 200 -1.97 -16.71 -33.37
CA GLU A 200 -2.97 -17.14 -34.32
C GLU A 200 -2.43 -17.08 -35.76
N GLY A 201 -2.71 -18.10 -36.54
CA GLY A 201 -2.30 -18.22 -37.94
C GLY A 201 -0.87 -18.69 -38.12
N ILE A 202 -0.17 -19.09 -37.05
CA ILE A 202 1.16 -19.73 -37.22
C ILE A 202 1.06 -20.97 -38.15
N PRO A 203 2.02 -21.18 -39.05
CA PRO A 203 1.95 -22.34 -39.98
C PRO A 203 1.85 -23.68 -39.23
N THR A 204 1.05 -24.59 -39.76
CA THR A 204 0.76 -25.92 -39.18
C THR A 204 1.38 -27.06 -39.99
N ASN A 205 2.37 -26.75 -40.83
CA ASN A 205 3.08 -27.66 -41.69
C ASN A 205 4.58 -27.36 -41.73
N SER A 206 5.32 -27.95 -42.65
CA SER A 206 6.77 -27.78 -42.79
C SER A 206 7.26 -26.34 -43.09
N ASN A 207 6.35 -25.37 -43.24
CA ASN A 207 6.74 -23.96 -43.35
C ASN A 207 6.87 -23.26 -41.96
N ALA A 208 6.56 -23.96 -40.86
CA ALA A 208 6.74 -23.43 -39.51
C ALA A 208 8.17 -23.60 -39.06
N ASP A 209 8.75 -22.58 -38.45
CA ASP A 209 10.14 -22.58 -37.97
C ASP A 209 10.39 -23.59 -36.82
N ASP A 210 9.36 -24.09 -36.16
CA ASP A 210 9.42 -25.12 -35.12
C ASP A 210 9.07 -26.54 -35.64
N TYR A 211 8.81 -26.70 -36.98
CA TYR A 211 8.43 -27.98 -37.54
C TYR A 211 9.55 -29.02 -37.45
N ASP A 212 10.77 -28.64 -37.75
CA ASP A 212 11.93 -29.53 -37.72
C ASP A 212 12.21 -30.01 -36.30
N LEU A 213 12.00 -29.17 -35.27
CA LEU A 213 12.13 -29.57 -33.86
C LEU A 213 11.17 -30.72 -33.51
N TRP A 214 9.93 -30.64 -33.99
CA TRP A 214 8.95 -31.71 -33.79
C TRP A 214 9.35 -32.97 -34.59
N ASN A 215 9.64 -32.83 -35.86
CA ASN A 215 9.98 -33.93 -36.76
C ASN A 215 11.21 -34.71 -36.25
N ASP A 216 12.24 -34.01 -35.81
CA ASP A 216 13.51 -34.59 -35.34
C ASP A 216 13.38 -35.15 -33.94
N SER A 217 12.34 -34.76 -33.17
CA SER A 217 12.13 -35.26 -31.80
C SER A 217 11.76 -36.75 -31.78
N GLY A 218 11.18 -37.27 -32.86
CA GLY A 218 10.75 -38.66 -32.96
C GLY A 218 9.58 -39.04 -32.05
N VAL A 219 8.89 -38.06 -31.42
CA VAL A 219 7.73 -38.31 -30.53
C VAL A 219 6.53 -38.80 -31.34
N ASP A 220 5.78 -39.74 -30.78
CA ASP A 220 4.54 -40.26 -31.37
C ASP A 220 3.34 -39.33 -31.06
N MET A 221 3.41 -38.11 -31.62
CA MET A 221 2.37 -37.08 -31.48
C MET A 221 2.20 -36.34 -32.82
N THR A 222 1.00 -35.84 -33.09
CA THR A 222 0.85 -34.87 -34.19
C THR A 222 1.58 -33.57 -33.87
N PHE A 223 1.94 -32.81 -34.89
CA PHE A 223 2.59 -31.51 -34.70
C PHE A 223 1.76 -30.55 -33.85
N ALA A 224 0.42 -30.56 -34.00
CA ALA A 224 -0.48 -29.79 -33.21
C ALA A 224 -0.52 -30.22 -31.73
N ASP A 225 -0.52 -31.56 -31.47
CA ASP A 225 -0.49 -32.10 -30.11
C ASP A 225 0.85 -31.83 -29.45
N TRP A 226 1.94 -31.89 -30.18
CA TRP A 226 3.27 -31.55 -29.69
C TRP A 226 3.34 -30.07 -29.23
N ARG A 227 2.76 -29.15 -30.00
CA ARG A 227 2.69 -27.74 -29.58
C ARG A 227 1.88 -27.56 -28.31
N ARG A 228 0.69 -28.17 -28.20
CA ARG A 228 -0.14 -28.15 -26.97
C ARG A 228 0.61 -28.75 -25.81
N ASN A 229 1.28 -29.88 -26.00
CA ASN A 229 2.08 -30.52 -24.96
C ASN A 229 3.23 -29.65 -24.47
N ASN A 230 3.90 -28.87 -25.35
CA ASN A 230 4.94 -27.93 -24.94
C ASN A 230 4.41 -26.82 -24.03
N VAL A 231 3.21 -26.31 -24.31
CA VAL A 231 2.52 -25.34 -23.45
C VAL A 231 2.13 -25.99 -22.11
N ASN A 232 1.55 -27.20 -22.14
CA ASN A 232 1.15 -27.93 -20.94
C ASN A 232 2.34 -28.23 -20.02
N MET A 233 3.49 -28.64 -20.59
CA MET A 233 4.72 -28.84 -19.83
C MET A 233 5.23 -27.54 -19.17
N MET A 234 5.18 -26.40 -19.87
CA MET A 234 5.57 -25.11 -19.30
C MET A 234 4.66 -24.73 -18.13
N VAL A 235 3.35 -24.89 -18.27
CA VAL A 235 2.38 -24.61 -17.21
C VAL A 235 2.64 -25.51 -15.99
N ALA A 236 2.91 -26.81 -16.22
CA ALA A 236 3.23 -27.76 -15.15
C ALA A 236 4.55 -27.41 -14.45
N ASP A 237 5.61 -27.08 -15.20
CA ASP A 237 6.92 -26.72 -14.67
C ASP A 237 6.82 -25.45 -13.79
N VAL A 238 6.05 -24.46 -14.21
CA VAL A 238 5.77 -23.24 -13.44
C VAL A 238 5.02 -23.56 -12.15
N TYR A 239 3.93 -24.34 -12.24
CA TYR A 239 3.16 -24.75 -11.07
C TYR A 239 4.02 -25.50 -10.04
N ASN A 240 4.77 -26.51 -10.49
CA ASN A 240 5.64 -27.31 -9.63
C ASN A 240 6.71 -26.44 -8.95
N MET A 241 7.30 -25.49 -9.68
CA MET A 241 8.26 -24.56 -9.12
C MET A 241 7.62 -23.65 -8.04
N ILE A 242 6.39 -23.17 -8.27
CA ILE A 242 5.66 -22.37 -7.27
C ILE A 242 5.40 -23.21 -6.01
N GLN A 243 4.97 -24.49 -6.17
CA GLN A 243 4.76 -25.38 -5.02
C GLN A 243 6.04 -25.65 -4.24
N GLU A 244 7.19 -25.68 -4.89
CA GLU A 244 8.49 -25.85 -4.25
C GLU A 244 8.96 -24.61 -3.50
N VAL A 245 8.77 -23.40 -4.08
CA VAL A 245 9.40 -22.15 -3.58
C VAL A 245 8.50 -21.38 -2.63
N LYS A 246 7.20 -21.22 -2.99
CA LYS A 246 6.24 -20.40 -2.23
C LYS A 246 4.82 -20.90 -2.53
N PRO A 247 4.41 -22.04 -1.95
CA PRO A 247 3.17 -22.74 -2.30
C PRO A 247 1.89 -21.91 -2.04
N GLU A 248 1.97 -20.86 -1.22
CA GLU A 248 0.88 -19.94 -0.94
C GLU A 248 0.55 -19.02 -2.13
N VAL A 249 1.50 -18.81 -3.04
CA VAL A 249 1.27 -18.02 -4.27
C VAL A 249 0.32 -18.80 -5.18
N ARG A 250 -0.79 -18.16 -5.54
CA ARG A 250 -1.78 -18.76 -6.45
C ARG A 250 -1.31 -18.69 -7.88
N PHE A 251 -1.55 -19.73 -8.65
CA PHE A 251 -1.28 -19.73 -10.08
C PHE A 251 -2.56 -19.88 -10.89
N GLY A 252 -2.84 -18.90 -11.74
CA GLY A 252 -4.01 -18.90 -12.61
C GLY A 252 -3.67 -18.62 -14.07
N ILE A 253 -4.61 -18.98 -14.94
CA ILE A 253 -4.55 -18.66 -16.38
C ILE A 253 -5.89 -18.09 -16.83
N SER A 254 -5.84 -17.07 -17.68
CA SER A 254 -7.00 -16.43 -18.32
C SER A 254 -7.02 -16.78 -19.81
N PRO A 255 -7.54 -17.97 -20.18
CA PRO A 255 -7.64 -18.40 -21.58
C PRO A 255 -8.79 -17.68 -22.29
N ALA A 256 -8.90 -17.86 -23.61
CA ALA A 256 -10.08 -17.46 -24.34
C ALA A 256 -11.36 -18.13 -23.75
N GLY A 257 -12.50 -17.45 -23.86
CA GLY A 257 -13.73 -17.81 -23.14
C GLY A 257 -14.41 -19.12 -23.53
N VAL A 258 -13.95 -19.80 -24.57
CA VAL A 258 -14.56 -21.05 -25.11
C VAL A 258 -13.50 -22.12 -25.29
N ALA A 259 -13.76 -23.32 -24.76
CA ALA A 259 -12.90 -24.49 -24.91
C ALA A 259 -13.78 -25.78 -24.96
N GLY A 260 -13.22 -26.87 -25.48
CA GLY A 260 -13.86 -28.19 -25.40
C GLY A 260 -15.25 -28.29 -26.08
N THR A 261 -15.46 -27.60 -27.19
CA THR A 261 -16.77 -27.61 -27.89
C THR A 261 -17.00 -28.86 -28.68
N ARG A 262 -15.95 -29.60 -29.05
CA ARG A 262 -16.08 -30.88 -29.76
C ARG A 262 -16.14 -32.03 -28.79
N SER A 263 -16.98 -33.02 -29.11
CA SER A 263 -17.07 -34.22 -28.30
C SER A 263 -15.72 -34.94 -28.16
N THR A 264 -14.86 -34.88 -29.18
CA THR A 264 -13.53 -35.50 -29.15
C THR A 264 -12.55 -34.77 -28.19
N SER A 265 -12.52 -33.45 -28.19
CA SER A 265 -11.64 -32.69 -27.28
C SER A 265 -12.13 -32.71 -25.81
N ALA A 266 -13.46 -32.69 -25.60
CA ALA A 266 -14.02 -32.79 -24.25
C ALA A 266 -13.96 -34.23 -23.70
N SER A 267 -14.25 -35.25 -24.51
CA SER A 267 -14.30 -36.65 -24.05
C SER A 267 -12.92 -37.18 -23.64
N GLN A 268 -11.83 -36.70 -24.24
CA GLN A 268 -10.49 -37.10 -23.82
C GLN A 268 -10.16 -36.68 -22.38
N HIS A 269 -10.84 -35.66 -21.89
CA HIS A 269 -10.73 -35.16 -20.50
C HIS A 269 -11.91 -35.63 -19.61
N GLY A 270 -12.78 -36.53 -20.11
CA GLY A 270 -13.89 -37.08 -19.35
C GLY A 270 -15.01 -36.07 -19.02
N VAL A 271 -15.14 -34.97 -19.76
CA VAL A 271 -16.12 -33.90 -19.47
C VAL A 271 -17.15 -33.74 -20.61
N THR A 272 -18.29 -33.13 -20.28
CA THR A 272 -19.29 -32.72 -21.23
C THR A 272 -18.78 -31.56 -22.11
N PRO A 273 -19.00 -31.59 -23.43
CA PRO A 273 -18.62 -30.51 -24.32
C PRO A 273 -19.24 -29.17 -23.93
N CYS A 274 -18.48 -28.09 -24.16
CA CYS A 274 -18.98 -26.72 -24.02
C CYS A 274 -20.19 -26.52 -24.95
N PRO A 275 -21.32 -25.98 -24.48
CA PRO A 275 -22.55 -25.95 -25.24
C PRO A 275 -22.56 -25.01 -26.44
N THR A 276 -21.60 -24.13 -26.54
CA THR A 276 -21.57 -23.04 -27.53
C THR A 276 -20.15 -22.64 -27.91
N GLY A 277 -19.98 -21.97 -29.05
CA GLY A 277 -18.72 -21.45 -29.56
C GLY A 277 -17.92 -22.40 -30.44
N SER A 278 -16.62 -22.21 -30.50
CA SER A 278 -15.67 -22.99 -31.29
C SER A 278 -14.37 -23.25 -30.54
N ASP A 279 -13.69 -24.36 -30.84
CA ASP A 279 -12.37 -24.71 -30.28
C ASP A 279 -11.21 -23.93 -30.90
N TRP A 280 -11.38 -22.62 -31.12
CA TRP A 280 -10.35 -21.78 -31.70
C TRP A 280 -9.05 -21.83 -30.93
N GLN A 281 -9.10 -21.72 -29.60
CA GLN A 281 -7.88 -21.73 -28.78
C GLN A 281 -7.15 -23.08 -28.83
N TYR A 282 -7.84 -24.20 -28.91
CA TYR A 282 -7.25 -25.52 -29.01
C TYR A 282 -6.56 -25.72 -30.36
N ASN A 283 -7.20 -25.28 -31.47
CA ASN A 283 -6.75 -25.52 -32.84
C ASN A 283 -5.90 -24.36 -33.40
N GLY A 284 -6.14 -23.11 -32.98
CA GLY A 284 -5.51 -21.93 -33.55
C GLY A 284 -4.30 -21.43 -32.81
N ILE A 285 -4.33 -21.50 -31.48
CA ILE A 285 -3.22 -21.03 -30.61
C ILE A 285 -2.63 -22.14 -29.74
N PHE A 286 -3.03 -23.39 -29.98
CA PHE A 286 -2.52 -24.60 -29.32
C PHE A 286 -2.56 -24.54 -27.78
N SER A 287 -3.65 -24.02 -27.22
CA SER A 287 -3.94 -23.89 -25.81
C SER A 287 -4.96 -24.91 -25.36
N ASP A 288 -4.67 -25.68 -24.32
CA ASP A 288 -5.51 -26.75 -23.79
C ASP A 288 -5.83 -26.54 -22.30
N PRO A 289 -6.75 -25.64 -21.96
CA PRO A 289 -7.10 -25.34 -20.57
C PRO A 289 -7.72 -26.52 -19.82
N LEU A 290 -8.34 -27.50 -20.52
CA LEU A 290 -8.86 -28.69 -19.87
C LEU A 290 -7.72 -29.58 -19.35
N ALA A 291 -6.62 -29.69 -20.10
CA ALA A 291 -5.43 -30.42 -19.65
C ALA A 291 -4.83 -29.81 -18.39
N TRP A 292 -4.76 -28.48 -18.28
CA TRP A 292 -4.23 -27.82 -17.08
C TRP A 292 -5.07 -28.06 -15.84
N LEU A 293 -6.39 -28.05 -15.99
CA LEU A 293 -7.35 -28.35 -14.90
C LEU A 293 -7.29 -29.83 -14.51
N GLU A 294 -7.30 -30.76 -15.46
CA GLU A 294 -7.22 -32.20 -15.24
C GLU A 294 -5.91 -32.60 -14.55
N GLN A 295 -4.78 -32.05 -14.99
CA GLN A 295 -3.47 -32.28 -14.41
C GLN A 295 -3.29 -31.58 -13.05
N GLY A 296 -4.19 -30.68 -12.69
CA GLY A 296 -4.11 -29.89 -11.46
C GLY A 296 -2.93 -28.90 -11.41
N THR A 297 -2.49 -28.41 -12.57
CA THR A 297 -1.31 -27.55 -12.72
C THR A 297 -1.62 -26.05 -12.67
N ILE A 298 -2.82 -25.68 -12.26
CA ILE A 298 -3.27 -24.32 -11.94
C ILE A 298 -4.16 -24.34 -10.70
N ASP A 299 -4.24 -23.24 -9.97
CA ASP A 299 -5.14 -23.07 -8.83
C ASP A 299 -6.52 -22.53 -9.25
N TYR A 300 -6.55 -21.69 -10.27
CA TYR A 300 -7.81 -21.16 -10.81
C TYR A 300 -7.73 -20.89 -12.31
N ILE A 301 -8.90 -20.91 -12.94
CA ILE A 301 -9.08 -20.51 -14.33
C ILE A 301 -9.94 -19.25 -14.41
N SER A 302 -9.53 -18.28 -15.26
CA SER A 302 -10.25 -17.00 -15.44
C SER A 302 -10.56 -16.77 -16.92
N PRO A 303 -11.49 -17.56 -17.52
CA PRO A 303 -11.76 -17.47 -18.94
C PRO A 303 -12.35 -16.12 -19.34
N GLN A 304 -11.94 -15.60 -20.49
CA GLN A 304 -12.34 -14.30 -21.04
C GLN A 304 -13.75 -14.38 -21.64
N LEU A 305 -14.77 -14.28 -20.79
CA LEU A 305 -16.19 -14.36 -21.20
C LEU A 305 -16.66 -12.97 -21.67
N TYR A 306 -16.06 -12.48 -22.76
CA TYR A 306 -16.21 -11.10 -23.22
C TYR A 306 -17.47 -10.90 -24.11
N TRP A 307 -18.58 -11.50 -23.72
CA TRP A 307 -19.86 -11.42 -24.42
C TRP A 307 -20.99 -11.03 -23.45
N LYS A 308 -22.03 -10.38 -24.01
CA LYS A 308 -23.24 -10.07 -23.25
C LYS A 308 -24.02 -11.33 -22.88
N THR A 309 -24.85 -11.24 -21.86
CA THR A 309 -25.80 -12.31 -21.49
C THR A 309 -26.75 -12.67 -22.61
N THR A 310 -27.05 -11.74 -23.51
CA THR A 310 -27.93 -11.89 -24.67
C THR A 310 -27.20 -12.20 -25.98
N HIS A 311 -25.88 -12.49 -25.94
CA HIS A 311 -25.12 -12.75 -27.16
C HIS A 311 -25.61 -14.02 -27.85
N SER A 312 -25.85 -13.97 -29.19
CA SER A 312 -26.53 -15.02 -29.93
C SER A 312 -25.76 -16.35 -30.03
N THR A 313 -24.41 -16.28 -30.03
CA THR A 313 -23.57 -17.48 -30.23
C THR A 313 -22.86 -17.88 -28.93
N ASN A 314 -22.37 -16.90 -28.15
CA ASN A 314 -21.58 -17.13 -26.94
C ASN A 314 -22.21 -16.36 -25.75
N PRO A 315 -23.43 -16.72 -25.31
CA PRO A 315 -24.06 -16.03 -24.19
C PRO A 315 -23.30 -16.30 -22.89
N PHE A 316 -23.10 -15.24 -22.09
CA PHE A 316 -22.30 -15.27 -20.85
C PHE A 316 -22.77 -16.35 -19.86
N GLY A 317 -24.08 -16.44 -19.61
CA GLY A 317 -24.65 -17.37 -18.61
C GLY A 317 -24.30 -18.83 -18.84
N PRO A 318 -24.64 -19.43 -20.00
CA PRO A 318 -24.29 -20.81 -20.34
C PRO A 318 -22.79 -21.11 -20.32
N LEU A 319 -21.93 -20.14 -20.73
CA LEU A 319 -20.48 -20.30 -20.66
C LEU A 319 -20.00 -20.31 -19.23
N THR A 320 -20.45 -19.36 -18.38
CA THR A 320 -20.14 -19.32 -16.95
C THR A 320 -20.55 -20.60 -16.24
N GLN A 321 -21.74 -21.11 -16.52
CA GLN A 321 -22.24 -22.36 -15.96
C GLN A 321 -21.35 -23.56 -16.34
N TRP A 322 -20.94 -23.63 -17.59
CA TRP A 322 -20.06 -24.70 -18.08
C TRP A 322 -18.67 -24.64 -17.44
N TRP A 323 -18.05 -23.46 -17.40
CA TRP A 323 -16.74 -23.29 -16.78
C TRP A 323 -16.75 -23.56 -15.28
N SER A 324 -17.83 -23.19 -14.58
CA SER A 324 -18.00 -23.50 -13.16
C SER A 324 -18.10 -25.02 -12.93
N TYR A 325 -18.88 -25.72 -13.76
CA TYR A 325 -18.95 -27.18 -13.74
C TYR A 325 -17.56 -27.82 -13.99
N ILE A 326 -16.81 -27.36 -14.98
CA ILE A 326 -15.48 -27.91 -15.31
C ILE A 326 -14.49 -27.67 -14.16
N ALA A 327 -14.43 -26.45 -13.63
CA ALA A 327 -13.53 -26.12 -12.55
C ALA A 327 -13.81 -26.96 -11.29
N LYS A 328 -15.08 -27.10 -10.92
CA LYS A 328 -15.50 -27.99 -9.82
C LYS A 328 -15.16 -29.46 -10.08
N HIS A 329 -15.39 -29.95 -11.31
CA HIS A 329 -15.09 -31.33 -11.70
C HIS A 329 -13.61 -31.69 -11.43
N PHE A 330 -12.71 -30.75 -11.71
CA PHE A 330 -11.27 -30.93 -11.49
C PHE A 330 -10.78 -30.37 -10.13
N GLY A 331 -11.66 -29.88 -9.26
CA GLY A 331 -11.32 -29.36 -7.93
C GLY A 331 -10.47 -28.10 -7.98
N ARG A 332 -10.80 -27.15 -8.87
CA ARG A 332 -10.14 -25.86 -9.02
C ARG A 332 -11.17 -24.72 -9.03
N HIS A 333 -10.72 -23.48 -8.84
CA HIS A 333 -11.62 -22.32 -8.88
C HIS A 333 -11.85 -21.79 -10.31
N HIS A 334 -13.05 -21.24 -10.53
CA HIS A 334 -13.43 -20.50 -11.72
C HIS A 334 -13.75 -19.05 -11.33
N TYR A 335 -13.06 -18.09 -11.96
CA TYR A 335 -13.31 -16.66 -11.81
C TYR A 335 -13.57 -16.05 -13.20
N ALA A 336 -14.81 -15.73 -13.52
CA ALA A 336 -15.18 -15.22 -14.84
C ALA A 336 -14.50 -13.86 -15.12
N SER A 337 -13.85 -13.73 -16.27
CA SER A 337 -13.31 -12.44 -16.74
C SER A 337 -14.34 -11.71 -17.60
N HIS A 338 -14.64 -10.45 -17.25
CA HIS A 338 -15.67 -9.60 -17.86
C HIS A 338 -15.05 -8.50 -18.73
N SER A 339 -15.55 -8.25 -19.94
CA SER A 339 -15.09 -7.17 -20.80
C SER A 339 -15.80 -5.85 -20.49
N ILE A 340 -15.27 -5.09 -19.55
CA ILE A 340 -15.81 -3.77 -19.23
C ILE A 340 -15.48 -2.76 -20.34
N SER A 341 -14.32 -2.88 -20.99
CA SER A 341 -13.92 -2.02 -22.10
C SER A 341 -14.87 -2.10 -23.29
N PHE A 342 -15.42 -3.28 -23.59
CA PHE A 342 -16.42 -3.45 -24.63
C PHE A 342 -17.75 -2.81 -24.26
N LEU A 343 -18.18 -2.97 -23.01
CA LEU A 343 -19.44 -2.38 -22.52
C LEU A 343 -19.33 -0.86 -22.40
N ALA A 344 -18.20 -0.35 -21.90
CA ALA A 344 -17.96 1.08 -21.68
C ALA A 344 -17.76 1.87 -22.98
N SER A 345 -17.27 1.25 -24.05
CA SER A 345 -17.07 1.91 -25.34
C SER A 345 -18.40 2.28 -26.06
N GLN A 346 -19.52 1.78 -25.57
CA GLN A 346 -20.83 1.91 -26.21
C GLN A 346 -21.83 2.82 -25.50
N SER A 347 -21.41 3.80 -24.73
CA SER A 347 -22.25 4.81 -24.09
C SER A 347 -22.43 4.78 -22.59
N ASN A 348 -21.82 3.84 -21.87
CA ASN A 348 -21.64 3.90 -20.43
C ASN A 348 -22.93 4.26 -19.64
N THR A 349 -24.03 3.59 -19.97
CA THR A 349 -25.34 3.84 -19.42
C THR A 349 -25.64 2.92 -18.25
N ALA A 350 -26.64 3.27 -17.44
CA ALA A 350 -27.11 2.40 -16.36
C ALA A 350 -27.49 0.98 -16.81
N SER A 351 -27.93 0.80 -18.09
CA SER A 351 -28.21 -0.52 -18.64
C SER A 351 -26.93 -1.36 -18.90
N ASP A 352 -25.81 -0.72 -19.22
CA ASP A 352 -24.53 -1.43 -19.37
C ASP A 352 -23.97 -1.85 -18.01
N TRP A 353 -24.16 -1.03 -16.97
CA TRP A 353 -23.81 -1.40 -15.59
C TRP A 353 -24.67 -2.53 -15.04
N ALA A 354 -25.96 -2.52 -15.36
CA ALA A 354 -26.88 -3.60 -15.00
C ALA A 354 -26.49 -4.93 -15.65
N GLU A 355 -26.00 -4.91 -16.91
CA GLU A 355 -25.47 -6.11 -17.58
C GLU A 355 -24.27 -6.69 -16.81
N VAL A 356 -23.32 -5.85 -16.36
CA VAL A 356 -22.18 -6.31 -15.56
C VAL A 356 -22.62 -6.90 -14.22
N ALA A 357 -23.53 -6.23 -13.51
CA ALA A 357 -24.10 -6.74 -12.25
C ALA A 357 -24.83 -8.07 -12.46
N GLN A 358 -25.55 -8.23 -13.56
CA GLN A 358 -26.21 -9.50 -13.94
C GLN A 358 -25.18 -10.60 -14.20
N GLN A 359 -24.06 -10.30 -14.87
CA GLN A 359 -22.98 -11.25 -15.09
C GLN A 359 -22.35 -11.72 -13.77
N VAL A 360 -22.12 -10.79 -12.82
CA VAL A 360 -21.67 -11.15 -11.45
C VAL A 360 -22.71 -12.05 -10.77
N GLY A 361 -24.00 -11.74 -10.93
CA GLY A 361 -25.10 -12.58 -10.43
C GLY A 361 -25.06 -14.00 -11.00
N TYR A 362 -24.76 -14.17 -12.29
CA TYR A 362 -24.59 -15.50 -12.90
C TYR A 362 -23.37 -16.24 -12.36
N SER A 363 -22.25 -15.56 -12.13
CA SER A 363 -21.08 -16.17 -11.48
C SER A 363 -21.44 -16.76 -10.12
N ARG A 364 -22.19 -16.01 -9.29
CA ARG A 364 -22.68 -16.50 -7.99
C ARG A 364 -23.70 -17.64 -8.11
N GLN A 365 -24.64 -17.51 -9.06
CA GLN A 365 -25.69 -18.50 -9.25
C GLN A 365 -25.17 -19.87 -9.71
N TYR A 366 -24.16 -19.88 -10.57
CA TYR A 366 -23.68 -21.10 -11.22
C TYR A 366 -22.44 -21.69 -10.56
N THR A 367 -21.81 -20.99 -9.61
CA THR A 367 -20.68 -21.55 -8.87
C THR A 367 -21.17 -22.58 -7.85
N GLU A 368 -20.77 -23.84 -8.04
CA GLU A 368 -21.28 -24.97 -7.27
C GLU A 368 -20.53 -25.21 -5.94
N ASP A 369 -19.39 -24.56 -5.73
CA ASP A 369 -18.53 -24.70 -4.54
C ASP A 369 -18.53 -23.46 -3.65
N ASN A 370 -19.46 -22.54 -3.85
CA ASN A 370 -19.57 -21.26 -3.14
C ASN A 370 -18.29 -20.38 -3.21
N ALA A 371 -17.51 -20.54 -4.27
CA ALA A 371 -16.26 -19.79 -4.48
C ALA A 371 -16.29 -18.97 -5.79
N PRO A 372 -17.30 -18.11 -6.02
CA PRO A 372 -17.42 -17.34 -7.25
C PRO A 372 -16.32 -16.29 -7.38
N GLY A 373 -16.18 -15.75 -8.59
CA GLY A 373 -15.30 -14.62 -8.84
C GLY A 373 -15.67 -13.86 -10.10
N ALA A 374 -15.38 -12.58 -10.07
CA ALA A 374 -15.57 -11.65 -11.17
C ALA A 374 -14.30 -10.82 -11.35
N VAL A 375 -13.72 -10.85 -12.54
CA VAL A 375 -12.47 -10.18 -12.88
C VAL A 375 -12.73 -9.18 -14.01
N MET A 376 -12.55 -7.89 -13.76
CA MET A 376 -12.97 -6.81 -14.66
C MET A 376 -11.85 -6.36 -15.60
N TYR A 377 -11.97 -6.58 -16.91
CA TYR A 377 -11.06 -6.05 -17.91
C TYR A 377 -11.64 -4.75 -18.51
N SER A 378 -11.17 -3.56 -18.17
CA SER A 378 -9.98 -3.28 -17.37
C SER A 378 -10.21 -2.12 -16.40
N ALA A 379 -9.23 -1.88 -15.55
CA ALA A 379 -9.23 -0.90 -14.45
C ALA A 379 -9.72 0.50 -14.86
N ARG A 380 -9.23 1.05 -15.99
CA ARG A 380 -9.62 2.39 -16.47
C ARG A 380 -11.12 2.55 -16.72
N ASN A 381 -11.80 1.47 -17.05
CA ASN A 381 -13.22 1.47 -17.37
C ASN A 381 -14.11 1.23 -16.13
N VAL A 382 -13.53 0.66 -15.08
CA VAL A 382 -14.23 0.44 -13.78
C VAL A 382 -14.16 1.70 -12.93
N SER A 383 -12.94 2.21 -12.71
CA SER A 383 -12.68 3.27 -11.71
C SER A 383 -11.64 4.30 -12.14
N GLY A 384 -11.15 4.25 -13.38
CA GLY A 384 -10.15 5.18 -13.91
C GLY A 384 -10.69 6.57 -14.23
N PRO A 385 -9.82 7.47 -14.75
CA PRO A 385 -10.17 8.87 -15.07
C PRO A 385 -11.25 9.05 -16.15
N GLY A 386 -11.81 8.09 -16.71
CA GLY A 386 -12.93 8.15 -17.68
C GLY A 386 -14.06 7.22 -17.30
N ALA A 387 -13.97 6.60 -16.13
CA ALA A 387 -14.99 5.70 -15.65
C ALA A 387 -16.25 6.47 -15.27
N SER A 388 -17.39 5.96 -15.68
CA SER A 388 -18.68 6.61 -15.60
C SER A 388 -19.53 6.20 -14.41
N GLY A 389 -18.93 5.60 -13.38
CA GLY A 389 -19.63 5.22 -12.16
C GLY A 389 -19.95 3.73 -12.01
N LEU A 390 -19.42 2.85 -12.88
CA LEU A 390 -19.63 1.39 -12.74
C LEU A 390 -19.20 0.87 -11.36
N GLY A 391 -18.02 1.28 -10.87
CA GLY A 391 -17.52 0.84 -9.57
C GLY A 391 -18.48 1.17 -8.43
N ASN A 392 -19.04 2.38 -8.40
CA ASN A 392 -20.05 2.77 -7.41
C ASN A 392 -21.38 2.02 -7.60
N TYR A 393 -21.81 1.80 -8.83
CA TYR A 393 -22.99 1.00 -9.11
C TYR A 393 -22.88 -0.44 -8.58
N LEU A 394 -21.70 -1.04 -8.72
CA LEU A 394 -21.43 -2.36 -8.15
C LEU A 394 -21.41 -2.33 -6.61
N LEU A 395 -20.80 -1.28 -6.01
CA LEU A 395 -20.78 -1.06 -4.56
C LEU A 395 -22.19 -0.94 -3.98
N GLU A 396 -23.06 -0.12 -4.58
CA GLU A 396 -24.44 0.06 -4.16
C GLU A 396 -25.32 -1.19 -4.35
N GLY A 397 -24.84 -2.16 -5.14
CA GLY A 397 -25.55 -3.38 -5.50
C GLY A 397 -24.81 -4.67 -5.09
N VAL A 398 -24.22 -5.34 -6.07
CA VAL A 398 -23.65 -6.69 -5.90
C VAL A 398 -22.39 -6.73 -5.03
N PHE A 399 -21.72 -5.60 -4.81
CA PHE A 399 -20.52 -5.51 -3.95
C PHE A 399 -20.76 -4.72 -2.66
N GLN A 400 -22.02 -4.58 -2.24
CA GLN A 400 -22.41 -3.80 -1.05
C GLN A 400 -21.62 -4.19 0.22
N HIS A 401 -21.36 -5.47 0.44
CA HIS A 401 -20.55 -5.96 1.56
C HIS A 401 -19.16 -6.38 1.08
N PRO A 402 -18.10 -6.17 1.86
CA PRO A 402 -16.77 -6.71 1.56
C PRO A 402 -16.80 -8.24 1.43
N ALA A 403 -15.83 -8.81 0.75
CA ALA A 403 -15.69 -10.25 0.62
C ALA A 403 -14.22 -10.68 0.77
N ILE A 404 -14.03 -11.89 1.27
CA ILE A 404 -12.74 -12.55 1.37
C ILE A 404 -12.54 -13.42 0.12
N ILE A 405 -11.32 -13.47 -0.40
CA ILE A 405 -11.01 -14.32 -1.54
C ILE A 405 -11.16 -15.80 -1.15
N PRO A 406 -11.78 -16.67 -2.01
CA PRO A 406 -11.98 -18.07 -1.70
C PRO A 406 -10.71 -18.81 -1.30
N ALA A 407 -10.77 -19.68 -0.30
CA ALA A 407 -9.64 -20.47 0.16
C ALA A 407 -9.24 -21.57 -0.84
N VAL A 408 -7.95 -21.83 -0.98
CA VAL A 408 -7.40 -22.91 -1.83
C VAL A 408 -7.41 -24.23 -1.04
N THR A 409 -8.53 -24.92 -1.06
CA THR A 409 -8.79 -26.08 -0.16
C THR A 409 -8.05 -27.36 -0.54
N TRP A 410 -7.49 -27.47 -1.76
CA TRP A 410 -6.68 -28.61 -2.23
C TRP A 410 -5.21 -28.54 -1.83
N LYS A 411 -4.77 -27.43 -1.22
CA LYS A 411 -3.43 -27.28 -0.65
C LYS A 411 -3.49 -27.45 0.86
N GLN A 412 -2.47 -28.08 1.41
CA GLN A 412 -2.41 -28.34 2.84
C GLN A 412 -1.95 -27.09 3.60
N SER A 413 -2.85 -26.48 4.37
CA SER A 413 -2.53 -25.40 5.30
C SER A 413 -1.95 -25.95 6.60
N PRO A 414 -0.94 -25.30 7.19
CA PRO A 414 -0.48 -25.63 8.56
C PRO A 414 -1.53 -25.27 9.62
N GLY A 415 -2.54 -24.46 9.27
CA GLY A 415 -3.50 -23.90 10.21
C GLY A 415 -2.91 -22.75 11.04
N PHE A 416 -3.76 -21.86 11.52
CA PHE A 416 -3.39 -20.78 12.42
C PHE A 416 -4.34 -20.75 13.62
N SER A 417 -3.79 -20.37 14.80
CA SER A 417 -4.60 -20.02 15.96
C SER A 417 -5.23 -18.64 15.78
N ALA A 418 -6.27 -18.34 16.57
CA ALA A 418 -6.80 -17.00 16.68
C ALA A 418 -5.68 -15.99 17.03
N PRO A 419 -5.77 -14.73 16.57
CA PRO A 419 -4.82 -13.69 16.94
C PRO A 419 -4.75 -13.52 18.48
N THR A 420 -3.54 -13.29 19.00
CA THR A 420 -3.33 -12.98 20.42
C THR A 420 -3.17 -11.48 20.63
N GLY A 421 -3.34 -11.00 21.87
CA GLY A 421 -3.16 -9.59 22.22
C GLY A 421 -4.19 -8.63 21.60
N LEU A 422 -5.32 -9.13 21.10
CA LEU A 422 -6.36 -8.26 20.51
C LEU A 422 -6.84 -7.26 21.53
N ALA A 423 -6.65 -5.99 21.22
CA ALA A 423 -7.04 -4.85 22.02
C ALA A 423 -7.57 -3.72 21.13
N ARG A 424 -8.28 -2.79 21.75
CA ARG A 424 -8.69 -1.55 21.12
C ARG A 424 -7.72 -0.43 21.53
N ASP A 425 -7.23 0.32 20.55
CA ASP A 425 -6.37 1.48 20.72
C ASP A 425 -6.98 2.67 19.95
N GLY A 426 -7.70 3.54 20.67
CA GLY A 426 -8.49 4.62 20.07
C GLY A 426 -9.55 4.09 19.09
N ASN A 427 -9.52 4.55 17.85
CA ASN A 427 -10.35 4.09 16.75
C ASN A 427 -9.74 2.92 15.97
N ALA A 428 -8.66 2.30 16.46
CA ALA A 428 -8.05 1.13 15.86
C ALA A 428 -8.18 -0.12 16.72
N LEU A 429 -8.23 -1.27 16.08
CA LEU A 429 -7.96 -2.57 16.67
C LEU A 429 -6.49 -2.93 16.43
N VAL A 430 -5.82 -3.45 17.45
CA VAL A 430 -4.42 -3.89 17.39
C VAL A 430 -4.31 -5.30 17.97
N TRP A 431 -3.37 -6.09 17.46
CA TRP A 431 -3.11 -7.46 17.93
C TRP A 431 -1.65 -7.84 17.67
N ASP A 432 -1.22 -8.99 18.19
CA ASP A 432 0.13 -9.47 17.98
C ASP A 432 0.33 -9.95 16.54
N THR A 433 1.51 -9.68 15.97
CA THR A 433 1.89 -10.17 14.65
C THR A 433 1.90 -11.69 14.60
N GLN A 434 1.36 -12.26 13.54
CA GLN A 434 1.39 -13.68 13.25
C GLN A 434 2.45 -13.96 12.18
N ASP A 435 3.39 -14.85 12.48
CA ASP A 435 4.40 -15.27 11.51
C ASP A 435 3.76 -16.13 10.40
N GLY A 436 4.24 -15.95 9.19
CA GLY A 436 3.79 -16.74 8.03
C GLY A 436 3.86 -15.98 6.71
N THR A 437 3.86 -16.73 5.61
CA THR A 437 3.88 -16.16 4.25
C THR A 437 2.48 -15.68 3.85
N LEU A 438 2.36 -14.43 3.37
CA LEU A 438 1.12 -13.82 2.88
C LEU A 438 -0.03 -13.86 3.90
N VAL A 439 0.30 -13.82 5.20
CA VAL A 439 -0.68 -13.74 6.29
C VAL A 439 -1.39 -12.40 6.25
N LYS A 440 -2.70 -12.45 6.49
CA LYS A 440 -3.59 -11.29 6.59
C LYS A 440 -4.67 -11.55 7.62
N TYR A 441 -5.51 -10.57 7.86
CA TYR A 441 -6.53 -10.65 8.90
C TYR A 441 -7.87 -10.14 8.37
N SER A 442 -8.96 -10.86 8.68
CA SER A 442 -10.32 -10.38 8.51
C SER A 442 -10.82 -9.74 9.81
N VAL A 443 -11.45 -8.58 9.69
CA VAL A 443 -11.92 -7.79 10.82
C VAL A 443 -13.43 -7.62 10.74
N TYR A 444 -14.12 -7.94 11.84
CA TYR A 444 -15.57 -7.92 11.94
C TYR A 444 -16.03 -6.99 13.06
N ALA A 445 -17.14 -6.26 12.82
CA ALA A 445 -17.88 -5.54 13.84
C ALA A 445 -19.30 -6.09 13.92
N VAL A 446 -19.71 -6.52 15.10
CA VAL A 446 -20.98 -7.19 15.34
C VAL A 446 -21.73 -6.40 16.41
N PRO A 447 -23.03 -6.03 16.17
CA PRO A 447 -23.85 -5.36 17.18
C PRO A 447 -23.86 -6.12 18.52
N SER A 448 -23.72 -5.43 19.64
CA SER A 448 -23.57 -6.02 20.98
C SER A 448 -24.75 -6.91 21.41
N GLY A 449 -25.92 -6.70 20.83
CA GLY A 449 -27.11 -7.53 21.08
C GLY A 449 -27.10 -8.90 20.40
N LEU A 450 -26.10 -9.20 19.55
CA LEU A 450 -25.96 -10.46 18.82
C LEU A 450 -24.82 -11.30 19.42
N THR A 451 -25.04 -12.61 19.52
CA THR A 451 -24.06 -13.59 19.96
C THR A 451 -23.30 -14.16 18.76
N MET A 452 -22.22 -14.93 19.01
CA MET A 452 -21.49 -15.64 17.95
C MET A 452 -22.40 -16.60 17.17
N ASP A 453 -23.35 -17.26 17.85
CA ASP A 453 -24.29 -18.17 17.22
C ASP A 453 -25.28 -17.45 16.29
N ASP A 454 -25.66 -16.20 16.61
CA ASP A 454 -26.56 -15.39 15.79
C ASP A 454 -25.91 -14.91 14.50
N VAL A 455 -24.58 -14.81 14.49
CA VAL A 455 -23.81 -14.29 13.35
C VAL A 455 -22.98 -15.36 12.63
N ALA A 456 -23.08 -16.60 13.07
CA ALA A 456 -22.40 -17.72 12.40
C ALA A 456 -22.91 -17.91 10.96
N SER A 457 -22.00 -18.12 10.04
CA SER A 457 -22.31 -18.44 8.65
C SER A 457 -22.59 -19.93 8.48
N PRO A 458 -23.82 -20.34 8.15
CA PRO A 458 -24.13 -21.74 7.87
C PRO A 458 -23.54 -22.22 6.51
N VAL A 459 -23.17 -21.28 5.64
CA VAL A 459 -22.67 -21.60 4.27
C VAL A 459 -21.15 -21.65 4.26
N TYR A 460 -20.46 -20.67 4.88
CA TYR A 460 -19.02 -20.51 4.77
C TYR A 460 -18.26 -20.87 6.05
N GLY A 461 -18.96 -21.08 7.16
CA GLY A 461 -18.35 -21.18 8.49
C GLY A 461 -17.84 -19.81 9.01
N GLY A 462 -17.54 -19.75 10.30
CA GLY A 462 -17.11 -18.53 10.97
C GLY A 462 -18.19 -17.43 10.95
N ILE A 463 -17.79 -16.15 10.98
CA ILE A 463 -18.70 -14.99 11.03
C ILE A 463 -19.17 -14.62 9.62
N ARG A 464 -20.45 -14.23 9.49
CA ARG A 464 -21.05 -13.77 8.23
C ARG A 464 -20.40 -12.49 7.72
N SER A 465 -20.35 -12.35 6.38
CA SER A 465 -19.77 -11.15 5.75
C SER A 465 -20.62 -9.90 5.89
N ASP A 466 -21.86 -10.00 6.35
CA ASP A 466 -22.69 -8.83 6.71
C ASP A 466 -22.02 -7.97 7.81
N TYR A 467 -21.13 -8.57 8.58
CA TYR A 467 -20.38 -7.94 9.67
C TYR A 467 -18.90 -7.72 9.35
N LEU A 468 -18.44 -8.09 8.15
CA LEU A 468 -17.04 -7.90 7.73
C LEU A 468 -16.77 -6.45 7.42
N LEU A 469 -15.84 -5.83 8.14
CA LEU A 469 -15.35 -4.48 7.86
C LEU A 469 -14.33 -4.47 6.73
N GLY A 470 -13.45 -5.46 6.68
CA GLY A 470 -12.43 -5.57 5.65
C GLY A 470 -11.32 -6.56 5.99
N VAL A 471 -10.26 -6.52 5.17
CA VAL A 471 -9.06 -7.34 5.31
C VAL A 471 -7.85 -6.42 5.42
N THR A 472 -6.86 -6.79 6.24
CA THR A 472 -5.58 -6.08 6.37
C THR A 472 -4.42 -7.05 6.40
N TYR A 473 -3.26 -6.65 5.90
CA TYR A 473 -1.98 -7.39 6.03
C TYR A 473 -1.17 -6.96 7.26
N ARG A 474 -1.65 -5.95 8.00
CA ARG A 474 -1.00 -5.44 9.20
C ARG A 474 -1.71 -5.93 10.44
N PRO A 475 -1.02 -6.08 11.58
CA PRO A 475 -1.65 -6.47 12.85
C PRO A 475 -2.42 -5.31 13.51
N THR A 476 -3.03 -4.47 12.68
CA THR A 476 -3.86 -3.35 13.09
C THR A 476 -4.92 -3.05 12.01
N TYR A 477 -6.05 -2.50 12.43
CA TYR A 477 -7.12 -2.07 11.55
C TYR A 477 -7.78 -0.81 12.11
N THR A 478 -7.73 0.29 11.35
CA THR A 478 -8.44 1.52 11.69
C THR A 478 -9.92 1.31 11.40
N LEU A 479 -10.75 1.50 12.41
CA LEU A 479 -12.20 1.39 12.27
C LEU A 479 -12.71 2.52 11.37
N PRO A 480 -13.64 2.27 10.45
CA PRO A 480 -14.18 3.29 9.57
C PRO A 480 -14.85 4.43 10.36
N ASP A 481 -14.95 5.61 9.75
CA ASP A 481 -15.77 6.72 10.25
C ASP A 481 -17.21 6.22 10.48
N GLY A 482 -17.84 6.64 11.58
CA GLY A 482 -19.12 6.07 12.01
C GLY A 482 -18.94 4.81 12.89
N TYR A 483 -17.80 4.72 13.57
CA TYR A 483 -17.53 3.72 14.59
C TYR A 483 -18.76 3.35 15.41
N LEU A 484 -19.14 2.09 15.39
CA LEU A 484 -20.27 1.58 16.14
C LEU A 484 -19.87 1.45 17.62
N SER A 485 -20.38 2.36 18.47
CA SER A 485 -20.13 2.33 19.93
C SER A 485 -20.72 1.08 20.60
N ASP A 486 -21.68 0.44 19.95
CA ASP A 486 -22.43 -0.70 20.45
C ASP A 486 -22.14 -1.97 19.65
N CYS A 487 -20.84 -2.27 19.47
CA CYS A 487 -20.38 -3.48 18.81
C CYS A 487 -19.37 -4.24 19.66
N TRP A 488 -19.31 -5.54 19.48
CA TRP A 488 -18.11 -6.31 19.76
C TRP A 488 -17.36 -6.59 18.45
N TYR A 489 -16.05 -6.79 18.56
CA TYR A 489 -15.18 -6.98 17.41
C TYR A 489 -14.55 -8.37 17.41
N ALA A 490 -14.36 -8.90 16.21
CA ALA A 490 -13.65 -10.14 16.01
C ALA A 490 -12.58 -9.98 14.95
N VAL A 491 -11.44 -10.63 15.16
CA VAL A 491 -10.34 -10.70 14.20
C VAL A 491 -9.96 -12.16 14.01
N CYS A 492 -9.89 -12.61 12.76
CA CYS A 492 -9.37 -13.91 12.39
C CYS A 492 -8.05 -13.75 11.63
N VAL A 493 -7.11 -14.68 11.81
CA VAL A 493 -5.97 -14.82 10.90
C VAL A 493 -6.46 -15.46 9.61
N ILE A 494 -6.04 -14.94 8.47
CA ILE A 494 -6.20 -15.57 7.15
C ILE A 494 -4.82 -16.02 6.70
N ASP A 495 -4.64 -17.32 6.51
CA ASP A 495 -3.37 -17.87 6.01
C ASP A 495 -3.11 -17.53 4.53
N GLY A 496 -1.92 -17.85 4.02
CA GLY A 496 -1.56 -17.64 2.61
C GLY A 496 -2.47 -18.39 1.63
N TYR A 497 -3.15 -19.46 2.08
CA TYR A 497 -4.10 -20.23 1.28
C TYR A 497 -5.53 -19.68 1.33
N GLY A 498 -5.81 -18.72 2.23
CA GLY A 498 -7.11 -18.06 2.37
C GLY A 498 -8.04 -18.68 3.42
N ASN A 499 -7.55 -19.60 4.27
CA ASN A 499 -8.33 -20.15 5.36
C ASN A 499 -8.35 -19.19 6.54
N GLU A 500 -9.51 -19.01 7.18
CA GLU A 500 -9.65 -18.24 8.40
C GLU A 500 -9.46 -19.13 9.64
N SER A 501 -8.77 -18.57 10.64
CA SER A 501 -8.70 -19.16 11.98
C SER A 501 -10.00 -18.96 12.75
N GLU A 502 -10.09 -19.59 13.94
CA GLU A 502 -11.06 -19.14 14.96
C GLU A 502 -10.84 -17.65 15.27
N PRO A 503 -11.92 -16.90 15.59
CA PRO A 503 -11.82 -15.49 15.89
C PRO A 503 -11.25 -15.23 17.29
N ALA A 504 -10.40 -14.23 17.43
CA ALA A 504 -10.21 -13.53 18.70
C ALA A 504 -11.31 -12.46 18.81
N CYS A 505 -11.91 -12.32 19.99
CA CYS A 505 -13.01 -11.38 20.19
C CYS A 505 -12.69 -10.39 21.30
N ILE A 506 -13.08 -9.14 21.10
CA ILE A 506 -13.07 -8.10 22.12
C ILE A 506 -14.46 -7.51 22.23
N GLN A 507 -15.00 -7.46 23.43
CA GLN A 507 -16.29 -6.81 23.68
C GLN A 507 -16.14 -5.29 23.70
N ALA A 508 -17.15 -4.58 23.28
CA ALA A 508 -17.26 -3.17 23.58
C ALA A 508 -17.18 -2.98 25.11
N PRO A 509 -16.57 -1.91 25.61
CA PRO A 509 -16.52 -1.68 27.05
C PRO A 509 -17.91 -1.80 27.65
N ASP A 510 -18.06 -2.60 28.74
CA ASP A 510 -19.34 -2.87 29.46
C ASP A 510 -20.01 -1.63 30.07
N THR A 511 -19.39 -0.49 29.98
CA THR A 511 -19.93 0.80 30.39
C THR A 511 -20.01 1.70 29.17
N PRO A 512 -21.18 2.18 28.77
CA PRO A 512 -21.24 3.32 27.88
C PRO A 512 -20.46 4.44 28.55
N VAL A 513 -19.37 4.89 27.93
CA VAL A 513 -18.78 6.18 28.29
C VAL A 513 -19.92 7.15 28.07
N ASP A 514 -20.30 7.90 29.12
CA ASP A 514 -21.34 8.92 28.98
C ASP A 514 -20.93 9.81 27.80
N PRO A 515 -21.61 9.79 26.67
CA PRO A 515 -21.20 10.55 25.49
C PRO A 515 -21.26 12.06 25.71
N TYR A 516 -21.75 12.47 26.91
CA TYR A 516 -21.92 13.87 27.30
C TYR A 516 -20.80 14.41 28.19
N GLN A 517 -19.84 13.55 28.61
CA GLN A 517 -18.69 14.01 29.41
C GLN A 517 -17.40 13.89 28.60
N PRO A 518 -16.60 14.95 28.51
CA PRO A 518 -15.30 14.86 27.86
C PRO A 518 -14.43 13.84 28.59
N THR A 519 -13.96 12.83 27.90
CA THR A 519 -12.97 11.90 28.46
C THR A 519 -11.66 12.66 28.67
N PRO A 520 -11.04 12.60 29.86
CA PRO A 520 -9.77 13.30 30.09
C PRO A 520 -8.73 12.87 29.03
N VAL A 521 -8.09 13.85 28.41
CA VAL A 521 -6.95 13.57 27.53
C VAL A 521 -5.81 13.03 28.37
N THR A 522 -5.29 11.89 28.03
CA THR A 522 -4.09 11.29 28.61
C THR A 522 -3.11 10.91 27.52
N TYR A 523 -1.84 10.84 27.88
CA TYR A 523 -0.80 10.47 26.97
C TYR A 523 -0.01 9.29 27.55
N SER A 524 0.34 8.35 26.69
CA SER A 524 1.21 7.23 27.04
C SER A 524 2.34 7.12 26.05
N ILE A 525 3.50 6.59 26.47
CA ILE A 525 4.63 6.33 25.59
C ILE A 525 5.18 4.93 25.87
N VAL A 526 5.43 4.18 24.80
CA VAL A 526 5.94 2.82 24.87
C VAL A 526 7.10 2.62 23.91
N LYS A 527 8.06 1.78 24.25
CA LYS A 527 9.11 1.34 23.34
C LYS A 527 8.48 0.41 22.29
N VAL A 528 8.70 0.70 21.00
CA VAL A 528 8.35 -0.21 19.92
C VAL A 528 9.47 -1.23 19.73
N TRP A 529 10.70 -0.77 19.65
CA TRP A 529 11.91 -1.60 19.63
C TRP A 529 13.14 -0.83 20.08
N GLU A 530 14.17 -1.54 20.48
CA GLU A 530 15.45 -0.97 20.93
C GLU A 530 16.62 -1.85 20.51
N ILE A 531 17.67 -1.25 19.99
CA ILE A 531 18.98 -1.87 19.81
C ILE A 531 19.93 -1.31 20.85
N SER A 532 20.31 -2.11 21.83
CA SER A 532 21.20 -1.73 22.92
C SER A 532 22.68 -2.05 22.67
N ASP A 533 22.99 -2.96 21.72
CA ASP A 533 24.34 -3.18 21.22
C ASP A 533 24.60 -2.36 19.96
N VAL A 534 25.08 -1.14 20.14
CA VAL A 534 25.46 -0.22 19.05
C VAL A 534 26.97 -0.19 18.79
N SER A 535 27.71 -1.24 19.14
CA SER A 535 29.16 -1.34 18.98
C SER A 535 29.64 -1.22 17.54
N PHE A 536 28.76 -1.49 16.56
CA PHE A 536 28.99 -1.29 15.14
C PHE A 536 28.99 0.20 14.69
N LEU A 537 28.59 1.13 15.58
CA LEU A 537 28.61 2.57 15.35
C LEU A 537 29.69 3.25 16.20
N PRO A 538 30.87 3.57 15.63
CA PRO A 538 31.94 4.21 16.39
C PRO A 538 31.53 5.60 16.91
N VAL A 539 31.43 5.77 18.22
CA VAL A 539 30.91 6.98 18.88
C VAL A 539 31.62 8.26 18.43
N ALA A 540 32.91 8.21 18.14
CA ALA A 540 33.67 9.36 17.68
C ALA A 540 33.25 9.85 16.27
N ASP A 541 32.73 8.96 15.45
CA ASP A 541 32.51 9.19 14.03
C ASP A 541 31.03 9.16 13.64
N THR A 542 30.13 8.59 14.48
CA THR A 542 28.71 8.47 14.28
C THR A 542 27.92 9.26 15.32
N ARG A 543 28.03 10.58 15.31
CA ARG A 543 27.51 11.43 16.38
C ARG A 543 26.07 11.89 16.21
N GLN A 544 25.55 11.91 14.99
CA GLN A 544 24.20 12.34 14.65
C GLN A 544 23.48 11.26 13.89
N GLY A 545 22.26 10.95 14.30
CA GLY A 545 21.35 10.02 13.63
C GLY A 545 19.97 10.63 13.45
N PHE A 546 19.23 10.13 12.51
CA PHE A 546 17.88 10.56 12.19
C PHE A 546 16.98 9.37 11.92
N GLY A 547 15.75 9.41 12.39
CA GLY A 547 14.78 8.34 12.17
C GLY A 547 13.67 8.72 11.19
N MET A 548 13.24 7.78 10.36
CA MET A 548 12.09 7.94 9.49
C MET A 548 11.58 6.56 9.00
N ASN A 549 10.27 6.44 8.81
CA ASN A 549 9.63 5.21 8.31
C ASN A 549 10.03 3.94 9.09
N GLY A 550 10.13 4.06 10.42
CA GLY A 550 10.48 2.93 11.30
C GLY A 550 11.95 2.51 11.32
N LYS A 551 12.84 3.26 10.68
CA LYS A 551 14.28 3.00 10.56
C LYS A 551 15.11 4.17 11.06
N PHE A 552 16.37 3.92 11.38
CA PHE A 552 17.38 4.97 11.64
C PHE A 552 18.38 5.05 10.50
N TYR A 553 18.89 6.25 10.29
CA TYR A 553 20.00 6.57 9.40
C TYR A 553 21.08 7.25 10.21
N VAL A 554 22.32 6.77 10.11
CA VAL A 554 23.46 7.29 10.90
C VAL A 554 24.64 7.46 9.95
N ASN A 555 25.18 8.69 9.89
CA ASN A 555 26.36 8.99 9.10
C ASN A 555 27.65 8.69 9.87
N ASP A 556 28.49 7.81 9.35
CA ASP A 556 29.87 7.60 9.80
C ASP A 556 30.83 8.45 8.95
N LYS A 557 31.33 9.52 9.55
CA LYS A 557 32.22 10.45 8.87
C LYS A 557 33.60 9.88 8.54
N ALA A 558 34.04 8.80 9.21
CA ALA A 558 35.36 8.21 8.98
C ALA A 558 35.35 7.31 7.73
N THR A 559 34.23 6.64 7.47
CA THR A 559 34.04 5.80 6.29
C THR A 559 33.26 6.50 5.18
N GLU A 560 32.75 7.72 5.44
CA GLU A 560 31.87 8.49 4.54
C GLU A 560 30.66 7.66 4.11
N THR A 561 30.05 6.96 5.08
CA THR A 561 28.97 6.01 4.83
C THR A 561 27.78 6.31 5.75
N ILE A 562 26.58 6.36 5.18
CA ILE A 562 25.34 6.38 5.95
C ILE A 562 24.82 4.95 6.06
N TYR A 563 24.64 4.47 7.29
CA TYR A 563 24.05 3.17 7.59
C TYR A 563 22.55 3.29 7.77
N GLU A 564 21.78 2.40 7.11
CA GLU A 564 20.38 2.18 7.38
C GLU A 564 20.25 1.07 8.45
N ILE A 565 19.46 1.33 9.50
CA ILE A 565 19.34 0.44 10.66
C ILE A 565 17.85 0.21 10.95
N GLY A 566 17.42 -1.03 10.92
CA GLY A 566 16.09 -1.49 11.26
C GLY A 566 16.04 -2.09 12.67
N PRO A 567 14.90 -2.71 13.05
CA PRO A 567 14.71 -3.31 14.39
C PRO A 567 15.70 -4.44 14.72
N ASP A 568 16.21 -5.14 13.70
CA ASP A 568 17.15 -6.26 13.85
C ASP A 568 18.62 -5.85 13.71
N GLY A 569 18.92 -4.55 13.58
CA GLY A 569 20.26 -4.01 13.36
C GLY A 569 20.45 -3.44 11.96
N PRO A 570 21.72 -3.30 11.50
CA PRO A 570 22.01 -2.80 10.15
C PRO A 570 21.33 -3.64 9.08
N THR A 571 20.56 -3.00 8.19
CA THR A 571 19.82 -3.68 7.11
C THR A 571 20.73 -4.20 5.99
N GLY A 572 22.00 -3.79 5.97
CA GLY A 572 22.93 -4.03 4.88
C GLY A 572 22.85 -2.97 3.77
N THR A 573 21.84 -2.11 3.79
CA THR A 573 21.76 -0.95 2.88
C THR A 573 22.63 0.18 3.41
N THR A 574 23.44 0.78 2.53
CA THR A 574 24.28 1.93 2.84
C THR A 574 24.19 2.96 1.72
N TYR A 575 24.46 4.23 2.07
CA TYR A 575 24.50 5.35 1.11
C TYR A 575 25.81 6.10 1.22
N GLU A 576 26.14 6.88 0.19
CA GLU A 576 27.30 7.76 0.23
C GLU A 576 27.10 8.86 1.28
N GLY A 577 27.93 8.88 2.32
CA GLY A 577 27.87 9.81 3.42
C GLY A 577 28.76 11.04 3.20
N GLY A 578 28.96 11.79 4.29
CA GLY A 578 29.81 12.95 4.33
C GLY A 578 30.89 12.88 5.41
N ARG A 579 31.93 13.71 5.27
CA ARG A 579 33.09 13.78 6.18
C ARG A 579 32.83 14.57 7.45
N ASN A 580 31.62 15.08 7.63
CA ASN A 580 31.21 15.81 8.84
C ASN A 580 30.21 15.02 9.67
N VAL A 581 30.06 15.39 10.92
CA VAL A 581 29.06 14.83 11.83
C VAL A 581 27.66 15.39 11.57
N GLY A 582 27.53 16.56 10.93
CA GLY A 582 26.24 17.18 10.61
C GLY A 582 25.44 16.38 9.60
N PHE A 583 24.30 15.87 10.05
CA PHE A 583 23.43 14.99 9.30
C PHE A 583 21.96 15.22 9.66
N SER A 584 21.08 15.28 8.67
CA SER A 584 19.64 15.46 8.85
C SER A 584 18.87 14.96 7.61
N ARG A 585 17.62 15.40 7.46
CA ARG A 585 16.79 15.18 6.27
C ARG A 585 16.02 16.43 5.88
N ASP A 586 15.44 16.42 4.68
CA ASP A 586 14.41 17.37 4.26
C ASP A 586 12.98 16.85 4.48
N GLN A 587 11.97 17.68 4.19
CA GLN A 587 10.57 17.30 4.30
C GLN A 587 10.15 16.19 3.33
N ALA A 588 10.83 16.03 2.20
CA ALA A 588 10.58 14.97 1.24
C ALA A 588 11.21 13.62 1.62
N GLY A 589 11.97 13.58 2.73
CA GLY A 589 12.61 12.35 3.22
C GLY A 589 13.99 12.09 2.62
N ASN A 590 14.60 13.04 1.90
CA ASN A 590 15.96 12.89 1.44
C ASN A 590 16.94 13.14 2.60
N LEU A 591 17.99 12.31 2.69
CA LEU A 591 19.07 12.47 3.67
C LEU A 591 19.97 13.64 3.27
N VAL A 592 20.34 14.47 4.22
CA VAL A 592 21.17 15.66 3.99
C VAL A 592 22.41 15.61 4.86
N VAL A 593 23.57 15.64 4.25
CA VAL A 593 24.85 15.56 4.94
C VAL A 593 25.80 16.64 4.44
N SER A 594 26.56 17.24 5.34
CA SER A 594 27.59 18.19 4.97
C SER A 594 28.96 17.52 4.75
N ASP A 595 29.75 18.06 3.85
CA ASP A 595 31.11 17.59 3.58
C ASP A 595 32.20 18.50 4.24
N ALA A 596 31.86 19.16 5.33
CA ALA A 596 32.77 19.97 6.12
C ALA A 596 33.74 19.09 6.92
N VAL A 597 35.01 19.37 6.86
CA VAL A 597 36.06 18.59 7.55
C VAL A 597 36.49 19.28 8.87
N PHE A 598 36.37 18.52 9.97
CA PHE A 598 36.92 18.93 11.28
C PHE A 598 38.45 18.74 11.30
N PRO A 599 39.26 19.63 11.88
CA PRO A 599 38.93 20.87 12.63
C PRO A 599 38.81 22.11 11.74
N ASN A 600 39.21 22.04 10.52
CA ASN A 600 39.18 23.15 9.58
C ASN A 600 38.03 22.90 8.61
N ALA A 601 36.94 23.49 8.87
CA ALA A 601 35.74 23.60 8.08
C ALA A 601 35.99 23.50 6.58
N TRP A 602 35.08 23.59 5.77
CA TRP A 602 35.08 23.67 4.32
C TRP A 602 36.47 23.88 3.67
N ALA A 603 37.09 22.81 3.17
CA ALA A 603 38.29 22.93 2.34
C ALA A 603 37.85 23.28 0.90
N GLY A 604 37.70 24.55 0.62
CA GLY A 604 37.16 25.06 -0.65
C GLY A 604 35.76 25.63 -0.46
N ASN A 605 34.89 25.53 -1.51
CA ASN A 605 33.50 25.96 -1.39
C ASN A 605 32.71 24.98 -0.51
N PRO A 606 31.82 25.49 0.37
CA PRO A 606 30.97 24.61 1.19
C PRO A 606 30.09 23.74 0.30
N VAL A 607 29.97 22.46 0.62
CA VAL A 607 29.10 21.53 -0.12
C VAL A 607 28.21 20.74 0.85
N ILE A 608 27.01 20.43 0.38
CA ILE A 608 26.10 19.46 0.98
C ILE A 608 25.79 18.37 -0.04
N LYS A 609 25.58 17.16 0.43
CA LYS A 609 25.05 16.05 -0.36
C LYS A 609 23.61 15.80 0.07
N VAL A 610 22.73 15.63 -0.91
CA VAL A 610 21.34 15.25 -0.71
C VAL A 610 21.15 13.89 -1.34
N ILE A 611 20.72 12.93 -0.55
CA ILE A 611 20.62 11.52 -0.95
C ILE A 611 19.15 11.09 -0.86
N ASN A 612 18.61 10.58 -1.94
CA ASN A 612 17.30 9.93 -1.90
C ASN A 612 17.48 8.48 -1.40
N PRO A 613 16.96 8.11 -0.22
CA PRO A 613 17.15 6.76 0.32
C PRO A 613 16.34 5.68 -0.40
N ILE A 614 15.40 6.06 -1.26
CA ILE A 614 14.58 5.12 -2.05
C ILE A 614 15.26 4.80 -3.38
N THR A 615 15.76 5.83 -4.10
CA THR A 615 16.39 5.65 -5.41
C THR A 615 17.91 5.47 -5.35
N GLY A 616 18.53 5.89 -4.25
CA GLY A 616 19.99 5.95 -4.10
C GLY A 616 20.64 7.13 -4.83
N ASP A 617 19.86 8.01 -5.45
CA ASP A 617 20.37 9.19 -6.16
C ASP A 617 21.06 10.15 -5.18
N VAL A 618 22.22 10.66 -5.58
CA VAL A 618 23.00 11.64 -4.82
C VAL A 618 23.18 12.91 -5.64
N VAL A 619 22.76 14.04 -5.08
CA VAL A 619 23.04 15.37 -5.64
C VAL A 619 23.94 16.14 -4.70
N THR A 620 25.00 16.75 -5.24
CA THR A 620 25.93 17.58 -4.47
C THR A 620 25.70 19.05 -4.83
N HIS A 621 25.31 19.85 -3.84
CA HIS A 621 25.14 21.28 -3.98
C HIS A 621 26.37 22.01 -3.46
N THR A 622 26.95 22.86 -4.29
CA THR A 622 28.00 23.81 -3.86
C THR A 622 27.32 25.08 -3.35
N LEU A 623 27.55 25.41 -2.10
CA LEU A 623 26.91 26.54 -1.43
C LEU A 623 27.65 27.86 -1.71
N PRO A 624 26.93 29.02 -1.83
CA PRO A 624 27.56 30.30 -2.06
C PRO A 624 28.47 30.71 -0.88
N ALA A 625 29.72 30.98 -1.16
CA ALA A 625 30.76 31.28 -0.12
C ALA A 625 30.54 32.62 0.61
N ASP A 626 29.79 33.52 -0.01
CA ASP A 626 29.36 34.80 0.58
C ASP A 626 28.14 34.67 1.47
N VAL A 627 27.36 33.62 1.30
CA VAL A 627 26.21 33.29 2.15
C VAL A 627 26.63 32.37 3.31
N VAL A 628 27.48 31.39 3.08
CA VAL A 628 28.02 30.53 4.13
C VAL A 628 29.28 31.17 4.70
N ASN A 629 29.14 32.14 5.63
CA ASN A 629 30.20 32.99 6.15
C ASN A 629 30.92 32.46 7.41
N PHE A 630 30.70 31.19 7.77
CA PHE A 630 31.29 30.56 8.92
C PHE A 630 32.21 29.39 8.49
N GLY A 631 33.25 29.18 9.32
CA GLY A 631 34.22 28.13 9.02
C GLY A 631 33.80 26.71 9.41
N ARG A 632 32.73 26.51 10.20
CA ARG A 632 32.35 25.20 10.75
C ARG A 632 30.92 25.19 11.26
N SER A 633 30.17 24.19 10.87
CA SER A 633 28.90 23.77 11.47
C SER A 633 28.98 22.31 11.91
N ASP A 634 28.69 21.99 13.15
CA ASP A 634 28.78 20.63 13.67
C ASP A 634 27.46 19.88 13.57
N ASN A 635 26.35 20.59 13.39
CA ASN A 635 25.01 20.02 13.34
C ASN A 635 24.24 20.53 12.12
N MET A 636 23.37 19.70 11.61
CA MET A 636 22.38 20.08 10.61
C MET A 636 20.97 19.84 11.15
N GLY A 637 20.07 20.75 10.87
CA GLY A 637 18.67 20.63 11.21
C GLY A 637 17.82 20.17 10.04
N PHE A 638 16.55 19.99 10.31
CA PHE A 638 15.54 19.58 9.34
C PHE A 638 15.30 20.69 8.30
N ALA A 639 15.32 20.33 7.00
CA ALA A 639 15.20 21.27 5.90
C ALA A 639 13.78 21.32 5.32
N ARG A 640 13.41 22.47 4.75
CA ARG A 640 12.14 22.69 4.08
C ARG A 640 12.11 22.07 2.69
N GLY A 641 10.95 21.50 2.29
CA GLY A 641 10.66 21.08 0.92
C GLY A 641 11.47 19.86 0.49
N ASN A 642 11.91 19.87 -0.76
CA ASN A 642 12.69 18.81 -1.38
C ASN A 642 13.99 19.37 -1.95
N LEU A 643 15.11 19.17 -1.26
CA LEU A 643 16.41 19.72 -1.66
C LEU A 643 16.98 19.12 -2.98
N LEU A 644 16.32 18.12 -3.56
CA LEU A 644 16.64 17.67 -4.91
C LEU A 644 16.00 18.55 -6.00
N TYR A 645 14.99 19.37 -5.67
CA TYR A 645 14.24 20.17 -6.66
C TYR A 645 13.89 21.58 -6.19
N GLU A 646 13.11 21.69 -5.10
CA GLU A 646 12.63 22.96 -4.52
C GLU A 646 12.65 22.85 -3.00
N GLY A 647 13.49 23.63 -2.35
CA GLY A 647 13.63 23.55 -0.90
C GLY A 647 14.50 24.62 -0.30
N GLU A 648 14.59 24.64 1.02
CA GLU A 648 15.40 25.59 1.77
C GLU A 648 16.11 24.89 2.94
N LEU A 649 17.38 25.22 3.11
CA LEU A 649 18.21 24.76 4.22
C LEU A 649 18.73 25.98 5.03
N TYR A 650 18.71 25.86 6.34
CA TYR A 650 19.15 26.90 7.25
C TYR A 650 20.39 26.45 8.01
N LEU A 651 21.45 27.23 7.95
CA LEU A 651 22.75 26.89 8.53
C LEU A 651 23.27 27.98 9.46
N VAL A 652 23.92 27.54 10.50
CA VAL A 652 24.71 28.40 11.43
C VAL A 652 26.01 27.70 11.80
N GLY A 653 27.02 28.45 12.17
CA GLY A 653 28.28 27.85 12.57
C GLY A 653 29.17 28.76 13.40
N ALA A 654 30.34 28.28 13.70
CA ALA A 654 31.35 29.04 14.41
C ALA A 654 31.80 30.24 13.57
N GLY A 655 31.55 31.45 14.08
CA GLY A 655 31.89 32.70 13.38
C GLY A 655 30.74 33.35 12.62
N SER A 656 29.54 32.76 12.63
CA SER A 656 28.35 33.35 11.98
C SER A 656 27.95 34.72 12.59
N GLY A 657 28.41 35.04 13.77
CA GLY A 657 27.97 36.25 14.47
C GLY A 657 26.48 36.13 14.84
N THR A 658 25.68 37.10 14.41
CA THR A 658 24.20 37.09 14.61
C THR A 658 23.45 36.72 13.33
N THR A 659 24.10 36.08 12.37
CA THR A 659 23.49 35.75 11.06
C THR A 659 23.21 34.27 10.90
N ILE A 660 22.15 33.96 10.12
CA ILE A 660 21.76 32.63 9.65
C ILE A 660 21.92 32.59 8.11
N SER A 661 22.55 31.56 7.60
CA SER A 661 22.60 31.31 6.17
C SER A 661 21.32 30.63 5.74
N ARG A 662 20.52 31.25 4.91
CA ARG A 662 19.40 30.62 4.18
C ARG A 662 19.90 30.22 2.81
N ILE A 663 19.83 28.95 2.50
CA ILE A 663 20.17 28.38 1.20
C ILE A 663 18.89 27.95 0.53
N ALA A 664 18.60 28.49 -0.64
CA ALA A 664 17.47 28.12 -1.46
C ALA A 664 17.90 27.19 -2.59
N ILE A 665 17.09 26.16 -2.87
CA ILE A 665 17.22 25.26 -4.03
C ILE A 665 16.01 25.47 -4.92
N SER A 666 16.22 25.73 -6.21
CA SER A 666 15.17 25.85 -7.20
C SER A 666 15.57 25.14 -8.50
N GLY A 667 14.66 24.33 -9.04
CA GLY A 667 14.93 23.54 -10.24
C GLY A 667 16.04 22.50 -10.08
N GLY A 668 16.37 22.11 -8.84
CA GLY A 668 17.46 21.15 -8.54
C GLY A 668 18.85 21.77 -8.43
N GLU A 669 18.96 23.10 -8.49
CA GLU A 669 20.20 23.85 -8.37
C GLU A 669 20.12 24.87 -7.23
N VAL A 670 21.28 25.32 -6.72
CA VAL A 670 21.29 26.41 -5.73
C VAL A 670 20.82 27.71 -6.39
N ASP A 671 19.76 28.29 -5.86
CA ASP A 671 19.29 29.61 -6.25
C ASP A 671 20.13 30.67 -5.52
N GLU A 672 21.13 31.23 -6.21
CA GLU A 672 22.00 32.26 -5.64
C GLU A 672 21.23 33.55 -5.27
N ALA A 673 20.17 33.89 -6.02
CA ALA A 673 19.36 35.08 -5.75
C ALA A 673 18.43 34.89 -4.55
N GLY A 674 17.98 33.66 -4.32
CA GLY A 674 17.15 33.26 -3.18
C GLY A 674 17.97 32.89 -1.94
N SER A 675 19.31 32.76 -2.06
CA SER A 675 20.20 32.43 -0.96
C SER A 675 20.86 33.68 -0.37
N TYR A 676 20.76 33.88 0.93
CA TYR A 676 21.29 35.09 1.58
C TYR A 676 21.56 34.88 3.07
N LEU A 677 22.31 35.84 3.65
CA LEU A 677 22.52 35.95 5.09
C LEU A 677 21.41 36.82 5.70
N ALA A 678 20.65 36.25 6.61
CA ALA A 678 19.66 36.96 7.40
C ALA A 678 20.18 37.24 8.80
N ASN A 679 19.88 38.40 9.36
CA ASN A 679 20.17 38.67 10.78
C ASN A 679 19.19 37.91 11.66
N CYS A 680 19.60 37.66 12.87
CA CYS A 680 18.81 36.96 13.86
C CYS A 680 18.88 37.63 15.21
N ASP A 681 17.85 38.41 15.54
CA ASP A 681 17.80 39.18 16.79
C ASP A 681 17.65 38.27 18.00
N GLY A 682 18.50 38.55 19.04
CA GLY A 682 18.43 37.85 20.31
C GLY A 682 19.06 36.46 20.34
N VAL A 683 19.67 36.03 19.25
CA VAL A 683 20.35 34.71 19.15
C VAL A 683 21.83 34.90 18.94
N ASN A 684 22.63 34.03 19.55
CA ASN A 684 24.10 33.99 19.36
C ASN A 684 24.49 32.60 18.83
N PRO A 685 24.38 32.39 17.49
CA PRO A 685 24.66 31.10 16.91
C PRO A 685 26.12 30.67 17.11
N ASN A 686 26.29 29.34 17.25
CA ASN A 686 27.61 28.71 17.34
C ASN A 686 27.58 27.36 16.59
N SER A 687 28.73 26.72 16.47
CA SER A 687 28.89 25.46 15.71
C SER A 687 28.05 24.31 16.22
N GLY A 688 27.55 24.37 17.45
CA GLY A 688 26.72 23.32 18.04
C GLY A 688 25.22 23.62 18.01
N ALA A 689 24.79 24.73 17.39
CA ALA A 689 23.36 25.05 17.26
C ALA A 689 22.70 24.20 16.17
N VAL A 690 21.40 24.01 16.32
CA VAL A 690 20.54 23.29 15.38
C VAL A 690 19.39 24.19 14.94
N LEU A 691 19.07 24.21 13.68
CA LEU A 691 17.99 24.95 13.06
C LEU A 691 17.01 23.99 12.39
N ASN A 692 15.89 23.68 13.05
CA ASN A 692 14.88 22.80 12.49
C ASN A 692 13.73 23.61 11.86
N TYR A 693 13.54 23.47 10.56
CA TYR A 693 12.38 24.04 9.90
C TYR A 693 11.10 23.23 10.26
N TYR A 694 9.98 23.93 10.39
CA TYR A 694 8.65 23.34 10.44
C TYR A 694 7.58 24.36 10.04
N THR A 695 6.42 23.88 9.64
CA THR A 695 5.21 24.71 9.52
C THR A 695 4.47 24.59 10.85
N ASP A 696 4.23 25.71 11.53
CA ASP A 696 3.61 25.70 12.86
C ASP A 696 2.09 25.46 12.80
N ALA A 697 1.45 25.29 13.94
CA ALA A 697 0.02 25.04 14.05
C ALA A 697 -0.88 26.14 13.45
N SER A 698 -0.35 27.35 13.22
CA SER A 698 -1.05 28.40 12.50
C SER A 698 -0.89 28.33 10.96
N GLY A 699 -0.18 27.32 10.45
CA GLY A 699 0.13 27.16 9.04
C GLY A 699 1.31 28.00 8.54
N GLU A 700 2.00 28.71 9.44
CA GLU A 700 3.09 29.63 9.07
C GLU A 700 4.48 28.97 9.17
N PRO A 701 5.37 29.28 8.21
CA PRO A 701 6.76 28.83 8.26
C PRO A 701 7.49 29.32 9.51
N ALA A 702 8.22 28.43 10.16
CA ALA A 702 9.04 28.73 11.33
C ALA A 702 10.33 27.91 11.32
N VAL A 703 11.36 28.44 11.97
CA VAL A 703 12.62 27.74 12.23
C VAL A 703 12.86 27.70 13.73
N LEU A 704 13.03 26.51 14.29
CA LEU A 704 13.36 26.34 15.69
C LEU A 704 14.89 26.37 15.89
N TYR A 705 15.36 27.38 16.56
CA TYR A 705 16.77 27.48 17.00
C TYR A 705 16.95 26.83 18.35
N VAL A 706 17.93 25.94 18.45
CA VAL A 706 18.33 25.26 19.69
C VAL A 706 19.83 25.30 19.85
N ASN A 707 20.28 25.69 21.02
CA ASN A 707 21.69 25.70 21.44
C ASN A 707 21.85 25.08 22.83
N ARG A 708 23.05 24.49 23.07
CA ARG A 708 23.39 23.77 24.29
C ARG A 708 23.14 24.59 25.59
N SER A 709 23.43 25.85 25.57
CA SER A 709 23.42 26.71 26.77
C SER A 709 22.34 27.79 26.73
N SER A 710 21.51 27.79 25.71
CA SER A 710 20.52 28.85 25.45
C SER A 710 19.11 28.33 25.53
N ALA A 711 18.16 29.23 25.68
CA ALA A 711 16.76 28.96 25.48
C ALA A 711 16.49 28.48 24.05
N VAL A 712 15.42 27.73 23.89
CA VAL A 712 14.87 27.41 22.59
C VAL A 712 14.20 28.66 22.04
N VAL A 713 14.41 28.96 20.73
CA VAL A 713 13.84 30.15 20.09
C VAL A 713 13.10 29.75 18.83
N LYS A 714 11.82 30.05 18.80
CA LYS A 714 11.01 29.95 17.57
C LYS A 714 11.25 31.24 16.78
N MET A 715 11.71 31.08 15.55
CA MET A 715 12.05 32.19 14.67
C MET A 715 11.11 32.20 13.47
N ARG A 716 10.69 33.41 13.07
CA ARG A 716 9.95 33.65 11.84
C ARG A 716 10.68 34.67 10.98
N TYR A 717 10.60 34.51 9.67
CA TYR A 717 11.13 35.45 8.71
C TYR A 717 10.14 36.60 8.49
N ASP A 718 10.57 37.84 8.63
CA ASP A 718 9.71 39.03 8.50
C ASP A 718 9.83 39.75 7.12
N GLY A 719 10.63 39.17 6.22
CA GLY A 719 10.90 39.70 4.88
C GLY A 719 12.35 40.16 4.68
N ASP A 720 13.07 40.49 5.77
CA ASP A 720 14.48 40.88 5.74
C ASP A 720 15.31 40.06 6.73
N ASP A 721 14.81 39.84 7.96
CA ASP A 721 15.51 39.21 9.05
C ASP A 721 14.67 38.15 9.77
N PHE A 722 15.30 37.37 10.64
CA PHE A 722 14.60 36.45 11.53
C PHE A 722 14.26 37.11 12.86
N VAL A 723 12.98 37.09 13.21
CA VAL A 723 12.47 37.57 14.51
C VAL A 723 12.25 36.38 15.44
N GLY A 724 12.94 36.32 16.52
CA GLY A 724 12.91 35.21 17.47
C GLY A 724 11.99 35.46 18.68
N THR A 725 11.23 34.43 19.03
CA THR A 725 10.46 34.37 20.30
C THR A 725 11.01 33.24 21.16
N THR A 726 11.41 33.56 22.38
CA THR A 726 11.91 32.57 23.35
C THR A 726 10.79 31.62 23.76
N VAL A 727 11.06 30.32 23.74
CA VAL A 727 10.16 29.26 24.18
C VAL A 727 10.70 28.62 25.45
N SER A 728 9.87 28.55 26.48
CA SER A 728 10.17 27.85 27.73
C SER A 728 9.71 26.38 27.62
N LEU A 729 10.55 25.45 28.07
CA LEU A 729 10.27 24.03 28.12
C LEU A 729 10.51 23.46 29.51
N PRO A 730 9.53 22.80 30.13
CA PRO A 730 9.68 22.29 31.50
C PRO A 730 10.77 21.21 31.57
N GLY A 731 11.69 21.35 32.52
CA GLY A 731 12.75 20.35 32.73
C GLY A 731 13.82 20.24 31.64
N LYS A 732 13.81 21.10 30.59
CA LYS A 732 14.81 21.02 29.52
C LYS A 732 16.23 21.04 30.04
N GLY A 733 16.99 20.00 29.68
CA GLY A 733 18.41 19.86 30.02
C GLY A 733 19.31 20.78 29.18
N ASN A 734 20.58 20.90 29.64
CA ASN A 734 21.60 21.70 28.96
C ASN A 734 22.21 20.92 27.78
N CYS A 735 21.42 20.62 26.77
CA CYS A 735 21.73 19.81 25.59
C CYS A 735 21.26 20.48 24.29
N ASN A 736 21.86 20.09 23.16
CA ASN A 736 21.56 20.64 21.82
C ASN A 736 20.30 20.13 21.16
N GLY A 737 19.62 19.12 21.63
CA GLY A 737 18.45 18.56 21.00
C GLY A 737 17.16 19.32 21.32
N ALA A 738 16.36 19.64 20.35
CA ALA A 738 14.92 19.80 20.39
C ALA A 738 14.38 19.74 18.96
N PHE A 739 13.28 19.07 18.78
CA PHE A 739 12.64 18.83 17.48
C PHE A 739 11.17 19.29 17.52
N PRO A 740 10.75 20.20 16.62
CA PRO A 740 9.37 20.66 16.55
C PRO A 740 8.52 19.73 15.67
N PHE A 741 7.27 19.56 16.06
CA PHE A 741 6.26 18.93 15.22
C PHE A 741 4.87 19.46 15.55
N VAL A 742 3.96 19.39 14.59
CA VAL A 742 2.55 19.76 14.76
C VAL A 742 1.72 18.49 14.82
N TRP A 743 0.89 18.36 15.84
CA TRP A 743 0.04 17.20 16.04
C TRP A 743 -1.37 17.68 16.47
N ASN A 744 -2.39 17.31 15.68
CA ASN A 744 -3.76 17.78 15.85
C ASN A 744 -3.89 19.30 16.00
N GLY A 745 -3.25 20.05 15.11
CA GLY A 745 -3.33 21.51 15.12
C GLY A 745 -2.58 22.19 16.28
N THR A 746 -1.81 21.45 17.10
CA THR A 746 -1.05 21.97 18.24
C THR A 746 0.46 21.81 18.00
N ASP A 747 1.21 22.87 18.31
CA ASP A 747 2.69 22.83 18.31
C ASP A 747 3.20 21.99 19.50
N TYR A 748 4.06 21.03 19.23
CA TYR A 748 4.80 20.27 20.25
C TYR A 748 6.30 20.35 20.00
N LEU A 749 7.05 20.23 21.08
CA LEU A 749 8.51 20.14 21.06
C LEU A 749 8.96 18.88 21.80
N LEU A 750 9.75 18.07 21.14
CA LEU A 750 10.46 16.92 21.68
C LEU A 750 11.87 17.36 22.08
N TYR A 751 12.29 17.15 23.34
CA TYR A 751 13.56 17.69 23.85
C TYR A 751 14.18 16.85 24.97
N PRO A 752 15.52 16.87 25.15
CA PRO A 752 16.20 16.22 26.27
C PRO A 752 15.90 16.89 27.59
N THR A 753 15.63 16.11 28.65
CA THR A 753 15.37 16.61 30.02
C THR A 753 16.57 16.55 30.94
N VAL A 754 17.69 15.97 30.51
CA VAL A 754 18.88 15.72 31.31
C VAL A 754 20.06 16.57 30.86
N ASN A 755 20.94 16.83 31.81
CA ASN A 755 22.24 17.45 31.54
C ASN A 755 23.28 16.37 31.19
N ASN A 756 24.35 16.77 30.52
CA ASN A 756 25.49 15.90 30.20
C ASN A 756 25.16 14.75 29.20
N TYR A 757 24.26 15.01 28.26
CA TYR A 757 24.04 14.12 27.12
C TYR A 757 23.61 12.68 27.48
N ARG A 758 22.67 12.52 28.40
CA ARG A 758 22.03 11.26 28.75
C ARG A 758 20.71 11.08 28.02
N ASP A 759 20.11 9.92 28.14
CA ASP A 759 18.99 9.41 27.35
C ASP A 759 17.58 9.81 27.84
N GLY A 760 17.41 10.76 28.76
CA GLY A 760 16.10 11.27 29.20
C GLY A 760 15.54 12.33 28.27
N PHE A 761 14.24 12.25 27.93
CA PHE A 761 13.58 13.23 27.07
C PHE A 761 12.12 13.48 27.49
N ALA A 762 11.55 14.57 27.00
CA ALA A 762 10.14 14.89 27.17
C ALA A 762 9.51 15.48 25.90
N VAL A 763 8.19 15.50 25.87
CA VAL A 763 7.37 16.21 24.88
C VAL A 763 6.49 17.20 25.61
N ALA A 764 6.46 18.45 25.15
CA ALA A 764 5.60 19.49 25.71
C ALA A 764 5.13 20.48 24.64
N GLU A 765 4.04 21.16 24.91
CA GLU A 765 3.69 22.37 24.17
C GLU A 765 4.65 23.53 24.51
N PRO A 766 4.87 24.46 23.57
CA PRO A 766 5.64 25.66 23.84
C PRO A 766 5.08 26.43 25.04
N ASN A 767 5.93 26.71 26.04
CA ASN A 767 5.59 27.43 27.27
C ASN A 767 4.63 26.72 28.24
N ALA A 768 4.36 25.42 28.05
CA ALA A 768 3.61 24.62 29.01
C ALA A 768 4.33 24.57 30.38
N ALA A 769 3.55 24.41 31.46
CA ALA A 769 4.09 24.24 32.80
C ALA A 769 4.66 22.84 33.04
N GLU A 770 4.05 21.83 32.44
CA GLU A 770 4.41 20.41 32.55
C GLU A 770 4.46 19.76 31.16
N PRO A 771 5.30 18.74 30.96
CA PRO A 771 5.30 17.97 29.71
C PRO A 771 4.09 17.05 29.62
N ILE A 772 3.66 16.72 28.39
CA ILE A 772 2.63 15.70 28.18
C ILE A 772 3.16 14.28 28.44
N VAL A 773 4.45 14.06 28.18
CA VAL A 773 5.19 12.86 28.61
C VAL A 773 6.61 13.23 28.99
N ASP A 774 7.15 12.52 30.00
CA ASP A 774 8.54 12.62 30.48
C ASP A 774 9.11 11.20 30.61
N VAL A 775 10.16 10.91 29.81
CA VAL A 775 10.87 9.64 29.82
C VAL A 775 12.15 9.81 30.62
N PRO A 776 12.24 9.20 31.82
CA PRO A 776 13.40 9.36 32.69
C PRO A 776 14.65 8.74 32.07
N GLN A 777 15.81 9.30 32.36
CA GLN A 777 17.09 8.74 31.94
C GLN A 777 17.32 7.33 32.52
N THR A 778 17.88 6.45 31.70
CA THR A 778 18.34 5.11 32.09
C THR A 778 19.88 5.00 32.08
N ALA A 779 20.55 5.80 31.26
CA ALA A 779 21.99 5.82 31.16
C ALA A 779 22.65 6.37 32.45
N THR A 780 23.63 5.66 32.95
CA THR A 780 24.40 6.01 34.16
C THR A 780 25.70 6.76 33.84
N THR A 781 26.13 6.71 32.55
CA THR A 781 27.35 7.35 32.06
C THR A 781 27.05 8.27 30.91
N ASP A 782 27.82 9.34 30.76
CA ASP A 782 27.71 10.24 29.61
C ASP A 782 28.18 9.51 28.34
N ALA A 783 27.36 9.43 27.32
CA ALA A 783 27.69 8.75 26.09
C ALA A 783 28.84 9.44 25.34
N ASN A 784 28.85 10.77 25.39
CA ASN A 784 29.80 11.57 24.62
C ASN A 784 29.91 12.96 25.21
N THR A 785 31.11 13.49 25.29
CA THR A 785 31.37 14.83 25.79
C THR A 785 30.97 15.97 24.84
N TYR A 786 30.52 15.66 23.64
CA TYR A 786 30.36 16.63 22.55
C TYR A 786 28.98 16.77 21.96
N GLN A 787 28.08 15.78 22.12
CA GLN A 787 26.81 15.80 21.39
C GLN A 787 25.68 15.14 22.20
N ALA A 788 24.50 15.64 22.01
CA ALA A 788 23.31 15.24 22.69
C ALA A 788 22.71 13.90 22.20
N ASP A 789 21.77 13.40 22.94
CA ASP A 789 20.70 12.55 22.52
C ASP A 789 20.01 13.15 21.27
N TRP A 790 20.00 12.43 20.17
CA TRP A 790 19.37 12.88 18.93
C TRP A 790 17.96 12.37 18.86
N LEU A 791 17.05 13.33 18.83
CA LEU A 791 15.63 13.13 18.88
C LEU A 791 14.97 13.70 17.64
N ASN A 792 14.10 12.95 17.03
CA ASN A 792 13.13 13.46 16.06
C ASN A 792 11.79 12.74 16.15
N ALA A 793 10.74 13.38 15.66
CA ALA A 793 9.39 12.87 15.68
C ALA A 793 8.81 12.78 14.26
N GLU A 794 7.91 11.82 14.07
CA GLU A 794 7.12 11.63 12.87
C GLU A 794 5.67 11.39 13.29
N VAL A 795 4.78 12.31 12.91
CA VAL A 795 3.34 12.15 13.18
C VAL A 795 2.79 11.07 12.27
N ILE A 796 2.25 10.01 12.85
CA ILE A 796 1.67 8.88 12.12
C ILE A 796 0.21 9.17 11.79
N ASP A 797 -0.56 9.60 12.80
CA ASP A 797 -1.97 9.94 12.71
C ASP A 797 -2.41 10.83 13.89
N SER A 798 -3.72 11.11 14.03
CA SER A 798 -4.27 11.94 15.10
C SER A 798 -4.04 11.38 16.51
N ARG A 799 -3.69 10.12 16.66
CA ARG A 799 -3.48 9.44 17.95
C ARG A 799 -2.03 9.07 18.22
N HIS A 800 -1.19 8.97 17.19
CA HIS A 800 0.14 8.38 17.31
C HIS A 800 1.23 9.24 16.72
N VAL A 801 2.34 9.32 17.46
CA VAL A 801 3.60 9.92 17.00
C VAL A 801 4.72 8.90 17.20
N ALA A 802 5.51 8.62 16.16
CA ALA A 802 6.77 7.91 16.27
C ALA A 802 7.85 8.85 16.78
N ILE A 803 8.57 8.46 17.81
CA ILE A 803 9.71 9.20 18.35
C ILE A 803 10.95 8.33 18.16
N TYR A 804 11.93 8.88 17.47
CA TYR A 804 13.22 8.25 17.20
C TYR A 804 14.27 8.86 18.13
N GLN A 805 14.93 8.00 18.88
CA GLN A 805 15.98 8.37 19.81
C GLN A 805 17.28 7.64 19.46
N TYR A 806 18.32 8.40 19.08
CA TYR A 806 19.67 7.88 18.92
C TYR A 806 20.54 8.41 20.05
N TYR A 807 20.92 7.53 20.95
CA TYR A 807 21.87 7.78 22.02
C TYR A 807 23.25 7.19 21.63
N PRO A 808 24.20 8.03 21.14
CA PRO A 808 25.47 7.54 20.62
C PRO A 808 26.27 6.74 21.66
N GLY A 809 26.63 5.50 21.31
CA GLY A 809 27.33 4.56 22.19
C GLY A 809 26.45 3.88 23.25
N GLY A 810 25.15 4.13 23.25
CA GLY A 810 24.18 3.53 24.14
C GLY A 810 23.14 2.71 23.42
N HIS A 811 22.22 3.35 22.71
CA HIS A 811 21.11 2.66 22.05
C HIS A 811 20.49 3.46 20.88
N LEU A 812 19.76 2.77 20.04
CA LEU A 812 18.77 3.29 19.09
C LEU A 812 17.41 2.80 19.55
N THR A 813 16.45 3.70 19.77
CA THR A 813 15.13 3.32 20.25
C THR A 813 14.04 4.01 19.44
N LEU A 814 13.08 3.24 18.96
CA LEU A 814 11.83 3.73 18.42
C LEU A 814 10.77 3.68 19.52
N TRP A 815 10.15 4.80 19.80
CA TRP A 815 9.04 4.95 20.73
C TRP A 815 7.75 5.27 19.99
N ARG A 816 6.63 4.90 20.57
CA ARG A 816 5.31 5.35 20.15
C ARG A 816 4.65 6.15 21.26
N LEU A 817 4.39 7.42 21.00
CA LEU A 817 3.56 8.30 21.82
C LEU A 817 2.12 8.17 21.36
N THR A 818 1.19 7.95 22.29
CA THR A 818 -0.24 7.75 22.02
C THR A 818 -1.07 8.74 22.83
N LYS A 819 -2.00 9.45 22.16
CA LYS A 819 -3.04 10.31 22.77
C LYS A 819 -4.29 9.47 22.99
N GLN A 820 -4.85 9.50 24.19
CA GLN A 820 -6.08 8.81 24.58
C GLN A 820 -7.09 9.79 25.17
N GLY A 821 -8.39 9.58 24.92
CA GLY A 821 -9.45 10.49 25.39
C GLY A 821 -9.60 11.75 24.53
N GLY A 822 -10.33 12.73 25.07
CA GLY A 822 -10.55 14.02 24.40
C GLY A 822 -11.75 14.06 23.46
N ILE A 823 -12.68 13.08 23.53
CA ILE A 823 -13.95 13.13 22.78
C ILE A 823 -14.92 14.04 23.54
N LEU A 824 -15.36 15.10 22.90
CA LEU A 824 -16.37 16.02 23.40
C LEU A 824 -17.44 16.19 22.31
N ARG A 825 -18.52 15.43 22.39
CA ARG A 825 -19.62 15.45 21.39
C ARG A 825 -20.10 16.87 21.14
N GLY A 826 -20.03 17.32 19.89
CA GLY A 826 -20.44 18.66 19.45
C GLY A 826 -19.34 19.71 19.46
N ASP A 827 -18.15 19.45 19.99
CA ASP A 827 -16.96 20.31 19.84
C ASP A 827 -16.25 19.91 18.51
N VAL A 828 -16.85 20.32 17.42
CA VAL A 828 -16.47 19.90 16.07
C VAL A 828 -15.10 20.46 15.64
N ASN A 829 -14.81 21.68 16.10
CA ASN A 829 -13.54 22.37 15.77
C ASN A 829 -12.43 22.17 16.80
N GLU A 830 -12.70 21.35 17.86
CA GLU A 830 -11.75 21.00 18.93
C GLU A 830 -11.18 22.21 19.68
N ASP A 831 -11.98 23.29 19.82
CA ASP A 831 -11.60 24.49 20.58
C ASP A 831 -11.88 24.38 22.08
N GLY A 832 -12.46 23.27 22.54
CA GLY A 832 -12.80 22.97 23.91
C GLY A 832 -14.14 23.54 24.36
N ALA A 833 -14.93 24.14 23.47
CA ALA A 833 -16.23 24.72 23.80
C ALA A 833 -17.27 24.36 22.74
N ILE A 834 -18.41 23.85 23.16
CA ILE A 834 -19.52 23.58 22.22
C ILE A 834 -20.29 24.88 21.99
N ASN A 835 -20.20 25.42 20.76
CA ASN A 835 -20.78 26.73 20.45
C ASN A 835 -21.16 26.85 18.95
N ILE A 836 -21.52 28.07 18.49
CA ILE A 836 -21.97 28.28 17.11
C ILE A 836 -20.85 28.06 16.08
N SER A 837 -19.58 28.17 16.47
CA SER A 837 -18.48 27.89 15.53
C SER A 837 -18.43 26.41 15.15
N ASP A 838 -18.83 25.49 16.04
CA ASP A 838 -18.92 24.06 15.74
C ASP A 838 -20.03 23.75 14.73
N VAL A 839 -21.17 24.44 14.87
CA VAL A 839 -22.25 24.35 13.86
C VAL A 839 -21.76 24.77 12.49
N THR A 840 -20.99 25.86 12.44
CA THR A 840 -20.42 26.37 11.18
C THR A 840 -19.41 25.38 10.62
N ALA A 841 -18.50 24.88 11.45
CA ALA A 841 -17.49 23.89 11.08
C ALA A 841 -18.11 22.59 10.53
N LEU A 842 -19.16 22.08 11.20
CA LEU A 842 -19.89 20.90 10.75
C LEU A 842 -20.61 21.13 9.41
N ILE A 843 -21.22 22.29 9.21
CA ILE A 843 -21.84 22.66 7.93
C ILE A 843 -20.79 22.74 6.84
N ASP A 844 -19.67 23.39 7.09
CA ASP A 844 -18.57 23.54 6.12
C ASP A 844 -18.00 22.17 5.74
N TYR A 845 -17.84 21.26 6.68
CA TYR A 845 -17.46 19.87 6.42
C TYR A 845 -18.50 19.17 5.51
N LEU A 846 -19.79 19.24 5.85
CA LEU A 846 -20.85 18.59 5.05
C LEU A 846 -20.95 19.15 3.62
N LEU A 847 -20.59 20.41 3.41
CA LEU A 847 -20.63 21.06 2.10
C LEU A 847 -19.34 20.82 1.26
N SER A 848 -18.19 20.79 1.89
CA SER A 848 -16.89 20.75 1.22
C SER A 848 -16.25 19.36 1.21
N GLY A 849 -16.56 18.52 2.20
CA GLY A 849 -15.86 17.26 2.48
C GLY A 849 -14.45 17.46 3.06
N SER A 850 -14.04 18.72 3.36
CA SER A 850 -12.73 19.00 3.97
C SER A 850 -12.78 18.69 5.47
N THR A 851 -11.78 17.95 5.92
CA THR A 851 -11.57 17.63 7.35
C THR A 851 -10.60 18.58 8.04
N ASP A 852 -10.13 19.65 7.35
CA ASP A 852 -9.19 20.59 7.91
C ASP A 852 -9.81 21.35 9.10
N GLY A 853 -9.22 21.18 10.29
CA GLY A 853 -9.71 21.80 11.52
C GLY A 853 -11.00 21.18 12.06
N ILE A 854 -11.33 19.95 11.65
CA ILE A 854 -12.53 19.22 12.09
C ILE A 854 -12.12 17.96 12.86
N ASN A 855 -12.66 17.78 14.05
CA ASN A 855 -12.57 16.52 14.79
C ASN A 855 -13.81 15.67 14.50
N LEU A 856 -13.66 14.68 13.61
CA LEU A 856 -14.77 13.80 13.20
C LEU A 856 -15.36 12.98 14.36
N ASP A 857 -14.56 12.65 15.39
CA ASP A 857 -15.04 11.93 16.58
C ASP A 857 -16.07 12.74 17.39
N ASN A 858 -16.10 14.06 17.22
CA ASN A 858 -17.01 14.98 17.91
C ASN A 858 -18.23 15.37 17.07
N THR A 859 -18.31 14.96 15.79
CA THR A 859 -19.30 15.47 14.81
C THR A 859 -20.63 14.74 14.81
N ASP A 860 -20.69 13.49 15.26
CA ASP A 860 -21.96 12.74 15.39
C ASP A 860 -22.73 13.26 16.60
N CYS A 861 -23.47 14.35 16.34
CA CYS A 861 -24.17 15.11 17.38
C CYS A 861 -25.51 14.50 17.78
N ASN A 862 -26.06 13.54 17.05
CA ASN A 862 -27.29 12.83 17.40
C ASN A 862 -27.03 11.36 17.78
N ALA A 863 -25.78 10.90 17.72
CA ALA A 863 -25.34 9.52 18.02
C ALA A 863 -26.03 8.45 17.17
N ASP A 864 -26.33 8.77 15.88
CA ASP A 864 -26.92 7.81 14.93
C ASP A 864 -25.85 7.11 14.06
N SER A 865 -24.57 7.37 14.32
CA SER A 865 -23.41 6.85 13.61
C SER A 865 -23.26 7.35 12.16
N ALA A 866 -23.94 8.43 11.78
CA ALA A 866 -23.87 9.02 10.46
C ALA A 866 -23.67 10.53 10.54
N ILE A 867 -22.56 11.06 10.04
CA ILE A 867 -22.33 12.50 10.01
C ILE A 867 -23.10 13.12 8.85
N ASN A 868 -24.17 13.85 9.18
CA ASN A 868 -25.08 14.45 8.20
C ASN A 868 -25.81 15.67 8.77
N ILE A 869 -26.82 16.20 8.06
CA ILE A 869 -27.56 17.39 8.47
C ILE A 869 -28.34 17.21 9.79
N SER A 870 -28.64 15.97 10.21
CA SER A 870 -29.31 15.71 11.49
C SER A 870 -28.41 16.05 12.67
N ASP A 871 -27.09 15.92 12.53
CA ASP A 871 -26.09 16.30 13.54
C ASP A 871 -26.04 17.81 13.72
N VAL A 872 -26.12 18.56 12.63
CA VAL A 872 -26.24 20.02 12.68
C VAL A 872 -27.49 20.42 13.46
N THR A 873 -28.62 19.72 13.24
CA THR A 873 -29.86 19.96 13.95
C THR A 873 -29.73 19.63 15.44
N ALA A 874 -29.16 18.49 15.76
CA ALA A 874 -28.89 18.04 17.13
C ALA A 874 -27.97 19.00 17.90
N LEU A 875 -26.94 19.49 17.24
CA LEU A 875 -25.99 20.46 17.81
C LEU A 875 -26.71 21.83 18.06
N ILE A 876 -27.54 22.28 17.14
CA ILE A 876 -28.33 23.50 17.34
C ILE A 876 -29.31 23.32 18.50
N ASP A 877 -30.00 22.18 18.57
CA ASP A 877 -30.96 21.89 19.66
C ASP A 877 -30.24 21.84 21.01
N PHE A 878 -29.02 21.28 21.08
CA PHE A 878 -28.19 21.32 22.28
C PHE A 878 -27.85 22.76 22.69
N LEU A 879 -27.42 23.59 21.73
CA LEU A 879 -27.05 24.98 22.02
C LEU A 879 -28.27 25.82 22.49
N LEU A 880 -29.50 25.47 22.10
CA LEU A 880 -30.71 26.15 22.49
C LEU A 880 -31.31 25.63 23.81
N SER A 881 -31.20 24.34 24.07
CA SER A 881 -31.83 23.66 25.22
C SER A 881 -30.86 23.32 26.35
N GLY A 882 -29.58 23.23 26.08
CA GLY A 882 -28.54 22.75 27.01
C GLY A 882 -28.57 21.23 27.22
N SER A 883 -29.34 20.48 26.39
CA SER A 883 -29.38 19.01 26.43
C SER A 883 -29.42 18.41 25.03
N TRP A 884 -28.76 17.28 24.87
CA TRP A 884 -28.81 16.55 23.61
C TRP A 884 -30.19 15.91 23.40
N PRO A 885 -30.69 15.82 22.15
CA PRO A 885 -31.86 15.03 21.84
C PRO A 885 -31.68 13.56 22.22
N GLU A 886 -32.74 12.89 22.72
CA GLU A 886 -32.75 11.46 23.08
C GLU A 886 -32.67 10.56 21.83
#